data_2e267f6e51c42ec5384531f6ece9aaf2
#
_entry.id   2e267f6e51c42ec5384531f6ece9aaf2
#
_cell.length_a   1.000
_cell.length_b   1.000
_cell.length_c   1.000
_cell.angle_alpha   90.00
_cell.angle_beta   90.00
_cell.angle_gamma   90.00
#
_symmetry.space_group_name_H-M   'P 1'
#
loop_
_entity.id
_entity.type
_entity.pdbx_description
1 polymer ?
#
loop_
_entity_poly.entity_id
_entity_poly.type
_entity_poly.pdbx_seq_one_letter_code
_entity_poly.pdbx_strand_id
1 'polypeptide(L)'
;MSPADANTTTTAPRWSWLPAFLAEERVSWVFVAKTVLAMYVTCWLAMLFQLEQPATAMITVAIVMHPQSGMVLAKSFYRALGTFAGSLFGLVLMSLFPQQRELFLLSLSLWVALCAGGATLYRNFAAYGFVLAGYTAAIVTLPAVSNPLNVFDSAVMRVSEVMLGIIVSGVVSDVILPERLRPLLRRSAREHFAHFIDFARGSTGGTIPRREMEKAHLRFVRAAVQLEDLRASVIFEDPEARARSSRMRLLNQRYMAASTSFQSAHHLINRLLRAGRSNVAAALIELYAPIGEALSPDPALQQDPAVLAPRLQACEEVLPPMAARLRAELPADAWLEFDTGAGLLRRFCSEMRDFTALEASLREGKLKGAVEIVHFRRGNDVLGAAVSVLRTFLTMSVLSAFWLGSGWTYGSSAMLLATIFSGLFAASAYPMMAVTNTLGGYVAGMVGGYLVTFYGLPGGDGFAMLIIATLPLLLLGPYLTTRNHTLPGVGAGYTLGYVYILALKNPMVYDPTRFLNDAIAQVVGMAMTAVFFIFVPAVTGSLWQRRRQLVQLRHQVVLAANAPLPGLLYSFESVNRDIVQQVVTYTRPDTDESRSLLAWALSVHECGRAVIELRQDIARSGMPLSVVAPVQDAVHALGALYAQPGAERWRDADQHVAHAIAITNAHLAQSPSTCQAALTHLYLLRSALRDDESAMAPYIQANPAAESPHAA
;
A
#
# COMPACT_ATOMS: atom_id res chain seq x y z
N MET A 1 -9.45 -65.61 18.68
CA MET A 1 -9.69 -64.68 19.78
C MET A 1 -9.00 -63.38 19.41
N SER A 2 -9.78 -62.38 18.98
CA SER A 2 -9.39 -61.07 18.66
C SER A 2 -9.43 -60.18 19.93
N PRO A 3 -8.58 -59.18 20.07
CA PRO A 3 -8.96 -58.00 20.83
C PRO A 3 -9.08 -56.77 19.93
N ALA A 4 -10.15 -56.08 20.21
CA ALA A 4 -10.71 -54.94 19.57
C ALA A 4 -9.76 -53.70 19.52
N ASP A 5 -9.73 -53.08 18.34
CA ASP A 5 -9.22 -51.73 18.11
C ASP A 5 -10.10 -50.71 18.84
N ALA A 6 -9.56 -50.12 19.88
CA ALA A 6 -10.14 -48.98 20.56
C ALA A 6 -9.80 -47.70 19.73
N ASN A 7 -10.71 -47.35 18.86
CA ASN A 7 -10.71 -46.10 18.11
C ASN A 7 -11.03 -44.93 19.07
N THR A 8 -10.01 -44.37 19.71
CA THR A 8 -10.16 -43.14 20.49
C THR A 8 -10.18 -41.95 19.51
N THR A 9 -11.33 -41.67 18.93
CA THR A 9 -11.65 -40.38 18.35
C THR A 9 -11.66 -39.36 19.49
N THR A 10 -10.53 -38.71 19.70
CA THR A 10 -10.46 -37.49 20.50
C THR A 10 -11.28 -36.43 19.80
N THR A 11 -12.56 -36.33 20.15
CA THR A 11 -13.41 -35.18 19.81
C THR A 11 -12.77 -33.97 20.43
N ALA A 12 -12.16 -33.09 19.57
CA ALA A 12 -11.71 -31.79 19.98
C ALA A 12 -12.86 -31.11 20.73
N PRO A 13 -12.62 -30.48 21.90
CA PRO A 13 -13.69 -29.91 22.70
C PRO A 13 -14.47 -28.91 21.86
N ARG A 14 -15.81 -29.05 21.89
CA ARG A 14 -16.79 -28.27 21.11
C ARG A 14 -16.61 -26.72 21.26
N TRP A 15 -15.72 -26.28 22.13
CA TRP A 15 -15.45 -24.90 22.52
C TRP A 15 -14.01 -24.44 22.26
N SER A 16 -13.23 -25.16 21.45
CA SER A 16 -11.83 -24.82 21.14
C SER A 16 -11.66 -23.44 20.46
N TRP A 17 -12.73 -22.93 19.83
CA TRP A 17 -12.79 -21.60 19.22
C TRP A 17 -13.06 -20.47 20.23
N LEU A 18 -13.64 -20.79 21.40
CA LEU A 18 -14.06 -19.80 22.40
C LEU A 18 -12.92 -18.96 22.97
N PRO A 19 -11.73 -19.50 23.31
CA PRO A 19 -10.60 -18.70 23.78
C PRO A 19 -10.09 -17.70 22.74
N ALA A 20 -10.05 -18.09 21.46
CA ALA A 20 -9.64 -17.20 20.38
C ALA A 20 -10.67 -16.10 20.13
N PHE A 21 -11.94 -16.47 20.11
CA PHE A 21 -13.05 -15.52 19.98
C PHE A 21 -13.08 -14.51 21.15
N LEU A 22 -12.94 -14.99 22.39
CA LEU A 22 -12.89 -14.09 23.57
C LEU A 22 -11.65 -13.19 23.58
N ALA A 23 -10.52 -13.67 23.05
CA ALA A 23 -9.31 -12.87 22.92
C ALA A 23 -9.48 -11.74 21.89
N GLU A 24 -10.09 -12.03 20.74
CA GLU A 24 -10.40 -11.05 19.70
C GLU A 24 -11.45 -10.03 20.15
N GLU A 25 -12.53 -10.49 20.80
CA GLU A 25 -13.54 -9.65 21.40
C GLU A 25 -12.95 -8.73 22.48
N ARG A 26 -12.03 -9.21 23.30
CA ARG A 26 -11.37 -8.39 24.31
C ARG A 26 -10.63 -7.19 23.72
N VAL A 27 -9.90 -7.40 22.61
CA VAL A 27 -9.18 -6.31 21.92
C VAL A 27 -10.17 -5.27 21.40
N SER A 28 -11.27 -5.71 20.78
CA SER A 28 -12.32 -4.83 20.29
C SER A 28 -12.95 -4.00 21.41
N TRP A 29 -13.33 -4.62 22.52
CA TRP A 29 -13.94 -3.92 23.64
C TRP A 29 -12.98 -2.98 24.36
N VAL A 30 -11.69 -3.31 24.48
CA VAL A 30 -10.67 -2.40 25.02
C VAL A 30 -10.55 -1.15 24.13
N PHE A 31 -10.54 -1.32 22.81
CA PHE A 31 -10.52 -0.18 21.88
C PHE A 31 -11.79 0.68 22.01
N VAL A 32 -12.98 0.07 22.08
CA VAL A 32 -14.26 0.78 22.26
C VAL A 32 -14.25 1.57 23.56
N ALA A 33 -13.87 0.93 24.67
CA ALA A 33 -13.83 1.57 25.99
C ALA A 33 -12.85 2.76 26.02
N LYS A 34 -11.64 2.60 25.46
CA LYS A 34 -10.67 3.70 25.33
C LYS A 34 -11.22 4.86 24.52
N THR A 35 -11.83 4.56 23.37
CA THR A 35 -12.36 5.58 22.45
C THR A 35 -13.47 6.37 23.12
N VAL A 36 -14.44 5.68 23.75
CA VAL A 36 -15.57 6.32 24.41
C VAL A 36 -15.12 7.10 25.64
N LEU A 37 -14.19 6.56 26.43
CA LEU A 37 -13.61 7.28 27.58
C LEU A 37 -12.89 8.56 27.09
N ALA A 38 -12.06 8.48 26.06
CA ALA A 38 -11.38 9.66 25.51
C ALA A 38 -12.38 10.69 24.99
N MET A 39 -13.48 10.25 24.35
CA MET A 39 -14.55 11.16 23.90
C MET A 39 -15.22 11.90 25.05
N TYR A 40 -15.56 11.23 26.15
CA TYR A 40 -16.17 11.89 27.29
C TYR A 40 -15.20 12.79 28.06
N VAL A 41 -13.95 12.38 28.26
CA VAL A 41 -12.92 13.24 28.85
C VAL A 41 -12.74 14.50 28.02
N THR A 42 -12.68 14.35 26.69
CA THR A 42 -12.55 15.49 25.77
C THR A 42 -13.78 16.39 25.83
N CYS A 43 -14.99 15.82 25.86
CA CYS A 43 -16.24 16.58 26.01
C CYS A 43 -16.27 17.36 27.32
N TRP A 44 -15.94 16.72 28.44
CA TRP A 44 -15.88 17.36 29.75
C TRP A 44 -14.89 18.52 29.81
N LEU A 45 -13.67 18.30 29.28
CA LEU A 45 -12.66 19.36 29.21
C LEU A 45 -13.09 20.51 28.27
N ALA A 46 -13.70 20.18 27.11
CA ALA A 46 -14.22 21.19 26.21
C ALA A 46 -15.30 22.08 26.85
N MET A 47 -16.21 21.46 27.62
CA MET A 47 -17.22 22.20 28.41
C MET A 47 -16.58 23.01 29.54
N LEU A 48 -15.58 22.47 30.22
CA LEU A 48 -14.84 23.15 31.29
C LEU A 48 -14.10 24.40 30.75
N PHE A 49 -13.49 24.29 29.57
CA PHE A 49 -12.81 25.42 28.90
C PHE A 49 -13.77 26.31 28.12
N GLN A 50 -15.07 26.08 28.19
CA GLN A 50 -16.13 26.85 27.51
C GLN A 50 -15.91 26.92 25.98
N LEU A 51 -15.43 25.84 25.36
CA LEU A 51 -15.34 25.75 23.92
C LEU A 51 -16.74 25.66 23.30
N GLU A 52 -16.93 26.33 22.15
CA GLU A 52 -18.25 26.49 21.53
C GLU A 52 -18.88 25.17 21.06
N GLN A 53 -18.06 24.21 20.60
CA GLN A 53 -18.52 22.97 20.01
C GLN A 53 -17.80 21.72 20.58
N PRO A 54 -18.14 21.28 21.81
CA PRO A 54 -17.58 20.07 22.39
C PRO A 54 -17.71 18.82 21.50
N ALA A 55 -18.78 18.75 20.70
CA ALA A 55 -19.00 17.68 19.73
C ALA A 55 -17.87 17.57 18.69
N THR A 56 -17.30 18.70 18.24
CA THR A 56 -16.16 18.75 17.32
C THR A 56 -14.91 18.12 17.92
N ALA A 57 -14.65 18.40 19.19
CA ALA A 57 -13.53 17.79 19.92
C ALA A 57 -13.73 16.28 20.07
N MET A 58 -14.96 15.81 20.39
CA MET A 58 -15.30 14.38 20.43
C MET A 58 -15.12 13.69 19.07
N ILE A 59 -15.56 14.31 17.97
CA ILE A 59 -15.38 13.80 16.60
C ILE A 59 -13.88 13.67 16.28
N THR A 60 -13.06 14.61 16.75
CA THR A 60 -11.60 14.53 16.60
C THR A 60 -11.07 13.25 17.24
N VAL A 61 -11.49 12.93 18.45
CA VAL A 61 -11.14 11.68 19.13
C VAL A 61 -11.58 10.47 18.31
N ALA A 62 -12.85 10.42 17.90
CA ALA A 62 -13.40 9.29 17.14
C ALA A 62 -12.62 8.99 15.85
N ILE A 63 -12.13 10.04 15.18
CA ILE A 63 -11.37 9.89 13.93
C ILE A 63 -9.89 9.52 14.18
N VAL A 64 -9.28 10.09 15.24
CA VAL A 64 -7.85 9.90 15.54
C VAL A 64 -7.60 8.57 16.24
N MET A 65 -8.51 8.12 17.11
CA MET A 65 -8.33 6.88 17.86
C MET A 65 -8.10 5.68 16.95
N HIS A 66 -7.12 4.89 17.36
CA HIS A 66 -6.71 3.65 16.68
C HIS A 66 -6.25 2.64 17.74
N PRO A 67 -6.40 1.32 17.54
CA PRO A 67 -5.90 0.32 18.48
C PRO A 67 -4.43 0.53 18.84
N GLN A 68 -3.58 0.85 17.85
CA GLN A 68 -2.15 1.08 18.06
C GLN A 68 -1.83 2.54 18.34
N SER A 69 -1.07 2.79 19.42
CA SER A 69 -0.73 4.14 19.90
C SER A 69 0.10 4.96 18.89
N GLY A 70 1.06 4.34 18.21
CA GLY A 70 1.87 5.05 17.21
C GLY A 70 1.07 5.54 16.00
N MET A 71 0.00 4.83 15.62
CA MET A 71 -0.91 5.31 14.58
C MET A 71 -1.76 6.49 15.04
N VAL A 72 -2.13 6.55 16.33
CA VAL A 72 -2.80 7.73 16.93
C VAL A 72 -1.90 8.95 16.81
N LEU A 73 -0.62 8.83 17.19
CA LEU A 73 0.35 9.93 17.10
C LEU A 73 0.59 10.40 15.67
N ALA A 74 0.73 9.48 14.73
CA ALA A 74 0.91 9.81 13.32
C ALA A 74 -0.30 10.56 12.75
N LYS A 75 -1.51 10.06 12.98
CA LYS A 75 -2.75 10.74 12.58
C LYS A 75 -2.88 12.11 13.24
N SER A 76 -2.55 12.21 14.53
CA SER A 76 -2.57 13.44 15.30
C SER A 76 -1.70 14.53 14.71
N PHE A 77 -0.47 14.19 14.33
CA PHE A 77 0.47 15.13 13.72
C PHE A 77 -0.08 15.72 12.41
N TYR A 78 -0.51 14.86 11.48
CA TYR A 78 -1.06 15.32 10.20
C TYR A 78 -2.41 16.02 10.37
N ARG A 79 -3.20 15.67 11.40
CA ARG A 79 -4.43 16.36 11.75
C ARG A 79 -4.15 17.78 12.23
N ALA A 80 -3.20 17.97 13.14
CA ALA A 80 -2.79 19.29 13.57
C ALA A 80 -2.33 20.16 12.40
N LEU A 81 -1.39 19.63 11.59
CA LEU A 81 -0.83 20.34 10.45
C LEU A 81 -1.92 20.75 9.43
N GLY A 82 -2.83 19.83 9.08
CA GLY A 82 -3.93 20.10 8.15
C GLY A 82 -4.93 21.11 8.71
N THR A 83 -5.23 21.05 10.02
CA THR A 83 -6.11 22.01 10.68
C THR A 83 -5.50 23.41 10.67
N PHE A 84 -4.22 23.57 11.02
CA PHE A 84 -3.54 24.87 10.95
C PHE A 84 -3.52 25.42 9.52
N ALA A 85 -3.14 24.61 8.53
CA ALA A 85 -3.10 25.02 7.13
C ALA A 85 -4.48 25.44 6.61
N GLY A 86 -5.53 24.68 6.93
CA GLY A 86 -6.91 24.97 6.54
C GLY A 86 -7.46 26.23 7.22
N SER A 87 -7.19 26.39 8.52
CA SER A 87 -7.61 27.59 9.27
C SER A 87 -6.92 28.87 8.74
N LEU A 88 -5.61 28.79 8.50
CA LEU A 88 -4.85 29.91 7.92
C LEU A 88 -5.37 30.29 6.53
N PHE A 89 -5.61 29.29 5.67
CA PHE A 89 -6.19 29.55 4.36
C PHE A 89 -7.59 30.16 4.46
N GLY A 90 -8.43 29.67 5.38
CA GLY A 90 -9.76 30.21 5.62
C GLY A 90 -9.73 31.68 6.03
N LEU A 91 -8.80 32.06 6.93
CA LEU A 91 -8.59 33.47 7.33
C LEU A 91 -8.18 34.33 6.14
N VAL A 92 -7.20 33.89 5.34
CA VAL A 92 -6.76 34.59 4.14
C VAL A 92 -7.91 34.75 3.15
N LEU A 93 -8.67 33.69 2.89
CA LEU A 93 -9.78 33.69 1.96
C LEU A 93 -10.87 34.69 2.35
N MET A 94 -11.25 34.67 3.64
CA MET A 94 -12.27 35.64 4.16
C MET A 94 -11.77 37.09 4.15
N SER A 95 -10.48 37.33 4.37
CA SER A 95 -9.89 38.67 4.30
C SER A 95 -9.83 39.19 2.86
N LEU A 96 -9.67 38.34 1.86
CA LEU A 96 -9.62 38.74 0.44
C LEU A 96 -11.01 39.00 -0.14
N PHE A 97 -12.02 38.20 0.24
CA PHE A 97 -13.35 38.23 -0.35
C PHE A 97 -14.49 38.35 0.67
N PRO A 98 -14.46 39.33 1.60
CA PRO A 98 -15.43 39.43 2.69
C PRO A 98 -16.86 39.74 2.21
N GLN A 99 -17.03 40.37 1.05
CA GLN A 99 -18.31 40.79 0.50
C GLN A 99 -18.64 40.17 -0.88
N GLN A 100 -17.71 39.42 -1.47
CA GLN A 100 -17.84 38.83 -2.82
C GLN A 100 -18.13 37.35 -2.72
N ARG A 101 -19.43 36.98 -2.53
CA ARG A 101 -19.88 35.62 -2.25
C ARG A 101 -19.47 34.62 -3.33
N GLU A 102 -19.57 35.01 -4.60
CA GLU A 102 -19.26 34.17 -5.75
C GLU A 102 -17.77 33.85 -5.80
N LEU A 103 -16.90 34.86 -5.65
CA LEU A 103 -15.44 34.67 -5.66
C LEU A 103 -14.98 33.90 -4.42
N PHE A 104 -15.58 34.16 -3.26
CA PHE A 104 -15.32 33.40 -2.05
C PHE A 104 -15.63 31.91 -2.24
N LEU A 105 -16.83 31.56 -2.70
CA LEU A 105 -17.25 30.16 -2.89
C LEU A 105 -16.46 29.46 -4.01
N LEU A 106 -16.12 30.17 -5.08
CA LEU A 106 -15.28 29.65 -6.16
C LEU A 106 -13.87 29.33 -5.66
N SER A 107 -13.26 30.26 -4.91
CA SER A 107 -11.91 30.09 -4.36
C SER A 107 -11.87 28.97 -3.30
N LEU A 108 -12.89 28.87 -2.45
CA LEU A 108 -13.05 27.76 -1.49
C LEU A 108 -13.19 26.42 -2.23
N SER A 109 -14.02 26.39 -3.28
CA SER A 109 -14.21 25.20 -4.11
C SER A 109 -12.90 24.75 -4.76
N LEU A 110 -12.10 25.67 -5.27
CA LEU A 110 -10.79 25.39 -5.85
C LEU A 110 -9.81 24.86 -4.81
N TRP A 111 -9.75 25.47 -3.62
CA TRP A 111 -8.88 25.00 -2.54
C TRP A 111 -9.22 23.58 -2.11
N VAL A 112 -10.50 23.30 -1.85
CA VAL A 112 -10.97 21.97 -1.48
C VAL A 112 -10.65 20.95 -2.57
N ALA A 113 -10.84 21.32 -3.83
CA ALA A 113 -10.52 20.47 -4.97
C ALA A 113 -9.02 20.16 -5.05
N LEU A 114 -8.15 21.16 -4.91
CA LEU A 114 -6.70 20.96 -4.87
C LEU A 114 -6.27 20.06 -3.70
N CYS A 115 -6.88 20.24 -2.55
CA CYS A 115 -6.66 19.38 -1.39
C CYS A 115 -7.11 17.93 -1.66
N ALA A 116 -8.24 17.70 -2.31
CA ALA A 116 -8.71 16.36 -2.72
C ALA A 116 -7.74 15.71 -3.73
N GLY A 117 -7.20 16.49 -4.67
CA GLY A 117 -6.14 16.04 -5.58
C GLY A 117 -4.85 15.67 -4.83
N GLY A 118 -4.43 16.50 -3.89
CA GLY A 118 -3.29 16.20 -3.01
C GLY A 118 -3.48 14.90 -2.22
N ALA A 119 -4.67 14.67 -1.69
CA ALA A 119 -5.01 13.44 -0.99
C ALA A 119 -4.93 12.19 -1.89
N THR A 120 -5.16 12.34 -3.19
CA THR A 120 -5.03 11.25 -4.17
C THR A 120 -3.56 11.01 -4.55
N LEU A 121 -2.73 12.05 -4.61
CA LEU A 121 -1.30 11.93 -4.93
C LEU A 121 -0.48 11.33 -3.78
N TYR A 122 -0.79 11.73 -2.56
CA TYR A 122 -0.10 11.27 -1.38
C TYR A 122 -0.83 10.06 -0.79
N ARG A 123 -0.09 9.24 -0.05
CA ARG A 123 -0.63 8.06 0.64
C ARG A 123 -0.39 8.16 2.13
N ASN A 124 -1.00 7.25 2.87
CA ASN A 124 -0.89 7.20 4.32
C ASN A 124 -1.43 8.48 4.98
N PHE A 125 -0.90 8.83 6.12
CA PHE A 125 -1.38 9.98 6.89
C PHE A 125 -1.10 11.34 6.25
N ALA A 126 -0.17 11.45 5.27
CA ALA A 126 0.02 12.68 4.52
C ALA A 126 -1.21 13.04 3.67
N ALA A 127 -1.84 12.04 3.01
CA ALA A 127 -3.10 12.21 2.30
C ALA A 127 -4.19 12.78 3.22
N TYR A 128 -4.25 12.26 4.44
CA TYR A 128 -5.19 12.74 5.46
C TYR A 128 -4.97 14.20 5.85
N GLY A 129 -3.70 14.67 5.90
CA GLY A 129 -3.38 16.09 6.14
C GLY A 129 -3.98 17.01 5.06
N PHE A 130 -3.91 16.63 3.78
CA PHE A 130 -4.56 17.37 2.69
C PHE A 130 -6.08 17.41 2.82
N VAL A 131 -6.71 16.27 3.10
CA VAL A 131 -8.17 16.22 3.34
C VAL A 131 -8.59 17.20 4.43
N LEU A 132 -7.82 17.22 5.52
CA LEU A 132 -8.07 18.12 6.65
C LEU A 132 -7.90 19.59 6.30
N ALA A 133 -6.86 19.95 5.56
CA ALA A 133 -6.66 21.31 5.11
C ALA A 133 -7.83 21.80 4.24
N GLY A 134 -8.37 20.90 3.39
CA GLY A 134 -9.55 21.22 2.56
C GLY A 134 -10.79 21.52 3.40
N TYR A 135 -11.24 20.55 4.20
CA TYR A 135 -12.50 20.73 4.90
C TYR A 135 -12.42 21.66 6.13
N THR A 136 -11.23 21.84 6.74
CA THR A 136 -11.10 22.80 7.84
C THR A 136 -11.29 24.23 7.36
N ALA A 137 -10.80 24.59 6.16
CA ALA A 137 -11.09 25.88 5.55
C ALA A 137 -12.62 26.10 5.44
N ALA A 138 -13.37 25.09 4.98
CA ALA A 138 -14.83 25.17 4.90
C ALA A 138 -15.49 25.28 6.28
N ILE A 139 -15.04 24.50 7.30
CA ILE A 139 -15.59 24.57 8.66
C ILE A 139 -15.40 25.96 9.29
N VAL A 140 -14.24 26.58 9.06
CA VAL A 140 -13.93 27.90 9.62
C VAL A 140 -14.71 29.01 8.92
N THR A 141 -14.83 28.94 7.59
CA THR A 141 -15.34 30.04 6.79
C THR A 141 -16.85 29.99 6.55
N LEU A 142 -17.45 28.81 6.31
CA LEU A 142 -18.88 28.71 5.97
C LEU A 142 -19.82 29.23 7.08
N PRO A 143 -19.59 28.99 8.37
CA PRO A 143 -20.39 29.60 9.44
C PRO A 143 -20.22 31.12 9.51
N ALA A 144 -19.03 31.62 9.15
CA ALA A 144 -18.70 33.05 9.20
C ALA A 144 -19.16 33.85 7.96
N VAL A 145 -19.76 33.21 6.94
CA VAL A 145 -20.25 33.90 5.73
C VAL A 145 -21.27 35.01 6.05
N SER A 146 -22.13 34.81 7.06
CA SER A 146 -23.10 35.83 7.49
C SER A 146 -22.49 36.95 8.32
N ASN A 147 -21.38 36.69 9.01
CA ASN A 147 -20.62 37.63 9.80
C ASN A 147 -19.11 37.40 9.66
N PRO A 148 -18.45 38.00 8.66
CA PRO A 148 -17.02 37.78 8.39
C PRO A 148 -16.08 38.13 9.55
N LEU A 149 -16.48 39.01 10.46
CA LEU A 149 -15.68 39.38 11.64
C LEU A 149 -15.45 38.21 12.60
N ASN A 150 -16.36 37.23 12.63
CA ASN A 150 -16.24 36.05 13.50
C ASN A 150 -15.30 34.98 12.96
N VAL A 151 -14.70 35.17 11.78
CA VAL A 151 -13.86 34.11 11.17
C VAL A 151 -12.61 33.80 11.99
N PHE A 152 -12.04 34.82 12.65
CA PHE A 152 -10.88 34.64 13.51
C PHE A 152 -11.22 33.77 14.73
N ASP A 153 -12.32 34.10 15.40
CA ASP A 153 -12.81 33.31 16.56
C ASP A 153 -13.14 31.88 16.14
N SER A 154 -13.82 31.70 15.00
CA SER A 154 -14.09 30.37 14.44
C SER A 154 -12.81 29.58 14.17
N ALA A 155 -11.75 30.24 13.66
CA ALA A 155 -10.46 29.59 13.38
C ALA A 155 -9.75 29.18 14.69
N VAL A 156 -9.73 30.07 15.70
CA VAL A 156 -9.12 29.79 17.02
C VAL A 156 -9.86 28.68 17.72
N MET A 157 -11.19 28.75 17.78
CA MET A 157 -12.03 27.70 18.39
C MET A 157 -11.82 26.36 17.70
N ARG A 158 -11.79 26.33 16.37
CA ARG A 158 -11.55 25.09 15.60
C ARG A 158 -10.19 24.46 15.92
N VAL A 159 -9.14 25.27 15.96
CA VAL A 159 -7.79 24.80 16.32
C VAL A 159 -7.79 24.27 17.76
N SER A 160 -8.37 24.99 18.71
CA SER A 160 -8.43 24.63 20.12
C SER A 160 -9.17 23.31 20.35
N GLU A 161 -10.35 23.13 19.75
CA GLU A 161 -11.16 21.92 19.83
C GLU A 161 -10.42 20.70 19.25
N VAL A 162 -9.79 20.86 18.09
CA VAL A 162 -9.02 19.79 17.45
C VAL A 162 -7.78 19.44 18.27
N MET A 163 -7.05 20.44 18.77
CA MET A 163 -5.86 20.20 19.60
C MET A 163 -6.22 19.52 20.92
N LEU A 164 -7.32 19.91 21.55
CA LEU A 164 -7.83 19.23 22.75
C LEU A 164 -8.12 17.74 22.47
N GLY A 165 -8.86 17.45 21.40
CA GLY A 165 -9.15 16.08 20.99
C GLY A 165 -7.91 15.25 20.68
N ILE A 166 -6.92 15.84 20.04
CA ILE A 166 -5.62 15.22 19.73
C ILE A 166 -4.85 14.90 21.02
N ILE A 167 -4.74 15.86 21.94
CA ILE A 167 -3.98 15.70 23.20
C ILE A 167 -4.61 14.59 24.04
N VAL A 168 -5.92 14.63 24.23
CA VAL A 168 -6.62 13.62 25.02
C VAL A 168 -6.51 12.24 24.37
N SER A 169 -6.68 12.14 23.04
CA SER A 169 -6.50 10.88 22.33
C SER A 169 -5.10 10.31 22.51
N GLY A 170 -4.07 11.16 22.40
CA GLY A 170 -2.67 10.76 22.61
C GLY A 170 -2.43 10.24 24.01
N VAL A 171 -2.86 10.99 25.03
CA VAL A 171 -2.70 10.61 26.45
C VAL A 171 -3.44 9.31 26.77
N VAL A 172 -4.72 9.22 26.41
CA VAL A 172 -5.53 8.01 26.69
C VAL A 172 -4.96 6.79 25.96
N SER A 173 -4.50 6.96 24.71
CA SER A 173 -3.92 5.85 23.95
C SER A 173 -2.60 5.36 24.50
N ASP A 174 -1.76 6.26 25.07
CA ASP A 174 -0.43 5.91 25.57
C ASP A 174 -0.44 5.46 27.04
N VAL A 175 -1.38 5.99 27.87
CA VAL A 175 -1.48 5.69 29.31
C VAL A 175 -2.33 4.46 29.58
N ILE A 176 -3.45 4.28 28.85
CA ILE A 176 -4.40 3.20 29.11
C ILE A 176 -4.10 2.02 28.21
N LEU A 177 -3.51 0.93 28.73
CA LEU A 177 -3.22 -0.32 28.02
C LEU A 177 -2.61 -0.07 26.62
N PRO A 178 -1.42 0.55 26.50
CA PRO A 178 -0.86 0.93 25.21
C PRO A 178 -0.51 -0.30 24.37
N GLU A 179 -1.05 -0.37 23.14
CA GLU A 179 -0.61 -1.31 22.11
C GLU A 179 0.47 -0.64 21.25
N ARG A 180 1.72 -0.91 21.59
CA ARG A 180 2.86 -0.31 20.88
C ARG A 180 3.08 -0.96 19.52
N LEU A 181 3.39 -0.15 18.51
CA LEU A 181 3.68 -0.61 17.16
C LEU A 181 5.03 -1.33 17.04
N ARG A 182 6.01 -1.00 17.88
CA ARG A 182 7.36 -1.60 17.83
C ARG A 182 7.35 -3.14 17.98
N PRO A 183 6.65 -3.75 18.97
CA PRO A 183 6.51 -5.21 19.04
C PRO A 183 5.78 -5.79 17.83
N LEU A 184 4.72 -5.12 17.35
CA LEU A 184 3.96 -5.54 16.18
C LEU A 184 4.83 -5.55 14.92
N LEU A 185 5.59 -4.48 14.68
CA LEU A 185 6.54 -4.39 13.57
C LEU A 185 7.58 -5.50 13.61
N ARG A 186 8.16 -5.76 14.80
CA ARG A 186 9.12 -6.85 14.99
C ARG A 186 8.50 -8.24 14.80
N ARG A 187 7.28 -8.42 15.23
CA ARG A 187 6.54 -9.68 15.03
C ARG A 187 6.21 -9.86 13.56
N SER A 188 5.65 -8.86 12.90
CA SER A 188 5.32 -8.90 11.48
C SER A 188 6.58 -9.15 10.63
N ALA A 189 7.70 -8.47 10.92
CA ALA A 189 8.96 -8.71 10.22
C ALA A 189 9.44 -10.16 10.38
N ARG A 190 9.36 -10.73 11.60
CA ARG A 190 9.73 -12.12 11.87
C ARG A 190 8.83 -13.13 11.17
N GLU A 191 7.52 -12.91 11.18
CA GLU A 191 6.55 -13.78 10.51
C GLU A 191 6.76 -13.76 8.99
N HIS A 192 6.99 -12.59 8.41
CA HIS A 192 7.30 -12.47 6.97
C HIS A 192 8.62 -13.14 6.61
N PHE A 193 9.65 -12.99 7.45
CA PHE A 193 10.92 -13.68 7.30
C PHE A 193 10.72 -15.19 7.32
N ALA A 194 10.05 -15.73 8.35
CA ALA A 194 9.81 -17.15 8.49
C ALA A 194 9.03 -17.73 7.29
N HIS A 195 7.94 -17.07 6.89
CA HIS A 195 7.14 -17.51 5.74
C HIS A 195 7.93 -17.55 4.44
N PHE A 196 8.82 -16.57 4.21
CA PHE A 196 9.66 -16.56 3.02
C PHE A 196 10.70 -17.70 3.03
N ILE A 197 11.39 -17.90 4.16
CA ILE A 197 12.34 -18.99 4.34
C ILE A 197 11.66 -20.36 4.14
N ASP A 198 10.50 -20.57 4.77
CA ASP A 198 9.75 -21.83 4.64
C ASP A 198 9.30 -22.09 3.21
N PHE A 199 8.86 -21.04 2.50
CA PHE A 199 8.48 -21.15 1.10
C PHE A 199 9.68 -21.45 0.20
N ALA A 200 10.80 -20.73 0.37
CA ALA A 200 12.02 -20.94 -0.39
C ALA A 200 12.57 -22.35 -0.17
N ARG A 201 12.57 -22.83 1.09
CA ARG A 201 12.97 -24.21 1.43
C ARG A 201 12.04 -25.27 0.82
N GLY A 202 10.73 -25.08 0.97
CA GLY A 202 9.75 -26.04 0.44
C GLY A 202 9.76 -26.16 -1.09
N SER A 203 10.38 -25.19 -1.77
CA SER A 203 10.48 -25.13 -3.22
C SER A 203 11.79 -25.68 -3.80
N THR A 204 12.66 -26.25 -2.98
CA THR A 204 13.95 -26.81 -3.44
C THR A 204 13.80 -28.03 -4.36
N GLY A 205 12.63 -28.67 -4.39
CA GLY A 205 12.28 -29.73 -5.36
C GLY A 205 12.01 -29.22 -6.79
N GLY A 206 12.06 -27.91 -7.03
CA GLY A 206 12.05 -27.29 -8.35
C GLY A 206 10.71 -27.27 -9.10
N THR A 207 9.65 -27.82 -8.53
CA THR A 207 8.36 -28.04 -9.22
C THR A 207 7.19 -27.28 -8.56
N ILE A 208 7.29 -25.96 -8.46
CA ILE A 208 6.13 -25.17 -8.01
C ILE A 208 5.32 -24.75 -9.23
N PRO A 209 4.01 -25.05 -9.29
CA PRO A 209 3.15 -24.52 -10.34
C PRO A 209 3.19 -23.01 -10.39
N ARG A 210 3.23 -22.43 -11.60
CA ARG A 210 3.30 -20.97 -11.79
C ARG A 210 2.25 -20.21 -10.98
N ARG A 211 1.02 -20.71 -10.93
CA ARG A 211 -0.07 -20.10 -10.15
C ARG A 211 0.22 -19.99 -8.66
N GLU A 212 0.89 -20.97 -8.08
CA GLU A 212 1.28 -20.95 -6.67
C GLU A 212 2.44 -19.98 -6.45
N MET A 213 3.40 -19.93 -7.37
CA MET A 213 4.49 -18.95 -7.36
C MET A 213 3.96 -17.51 -7.45
N GLU A 214 3.01 -17.25 -8.36
CA GLU A 214 2.36 -15.93 -8.50
C GLU A 214 1.63 -15.53 -7.21
N LYS A 215 0.88 -16.44 -6.61
CA LYS A 215 0.20 -16.20 -5.32
C LYS A 215 1.18 -15.93 -4.19
N ALA A 216 2.30 -16.65 -4.16
CA ALA A 216 3.36 -16.45 -3.16
C ALA A 216 4.04 -15.09 -3.36
N HIS A 217 4.39 -14.74 -4.60
CA HIS A 217 4.97 -13.43 -4.91
C HIS A 217 4.05 -12.28 -4.47
N LEU A 218 2.75 -12.37 -4.76
CA LEU A 218 1.78 -11.38 -4.31
C LEU A 218 1.72 -11.25 -2.78
N ARG A 219 1.80 -12.37 -2.06
CA ARG A 219 1.87 -12.35 -0.59
C ARG A 219 3.13 -11.63 -0.12
N PHE A 220 4.28 -11.91 -0.75
CA PHE A 220 5.56 -11.28 -0.41
C PHE A 220 5.56 -9.77 -0.67
N VAL A 221 5.01 -9.33 -1.80
CA VAL A 221 4.86 -7.90 -2.11
C VAL A 221 3.94 -7.21 -1.10
N ARG A 222 2.79 -7.81 -0.76
CA ARG A 222 1.88 -7.27 0.27
C ARG A 222 2.57 -7.15 1.61
N ALA A 223 3.31 -8.18 2.02
CA ALA A 223 4.05 -8.22 3.26
C ALA A 223 5.10 -7.10 3.34
N ALA A 224 5.85 -6.88 2.26
CA ALA A 224 6.85 -5.82 2.17
C ALA A 224 6.22 -4.42 2.30
N VAL A 225 5.03 -4.22 1.73
CA VAL A 225 4.32 -2.94 1.83
C VAL A 225 3.73 -2.73 3.22
N GLN A 226 3.12 -3.75 3.80
CA GLN A 226 2.60 -3.67 5.18
C GLN A 226 3.71 -3.33 6.19
N LEU A 227 4.91 -3.91 6.02
CA LEU A 227 6.08 -3.55 6.81
C LEU A 227 6.47 -2.08 6.64
N GLU A 228 6.42 -1.55 5.41
CA GLU A 228 6.74 -0.14 5.14
C GLU A 228 5.70 0.80 5.75
N ASP A 229 4.42 0.45 5.72
CA ASP A 229 3.35 1.23 6.34
C ASP A 229 3.46 1.24 7.87
N LEU A 230 3.75 0.09 8.49
CA LEU A 230 4.02 -0.01 9.93
C LEU A 230 5.26 0.80 10.30
N ARG A 231 6.35 0.71 9.53
CA ARG A 231 7.58 1.49 9.74
C ARG A 231 7.30 2.99 9.69
N ALA A 232 6.52 3.44 8.70
CA ALA A 232 6.18 4.86 8.55
C ALA A 232 5.42 5.41 9.76
N SER A 233 4.70 4.56 10.49
CA SER A 233 3.93 4.93 11.69
C SER A 233 4.76 4.84 12.97
N VAL A 234 5.63 3.83 13.11
CA VAL A 234 6.49 3.63 14.28
C VAL A 234 7.47 4.79 14.51
N ILE A 235 7.83 5.52 13.46
CA ILE A 235 8.71 6.71 13.56
C ILE A 235 8.16 7.77 14.52
N PHE A 236 6.84 7.86 14.69
CA PHE A 236 6.19 8.81 15.59
C PHE A 236 6.14 8.32 17.05
N GLU A 237 6.25 7.00 17.27
CA GLU A 237 6.18 6.39 18.61
C GLU A 237 7.55 6.28 19.27
N ASP A 238 8.61 5.92 18.50
CA ASP A 238 9.89 5.52 19.03
C ASP A 238 11.06 6.24 18.35
N PRO A 239 11.82 7.10 19.06
CA PRO A 239 13.02 7.74 18.53
C PRO A 239 14.10 6.76 18.05
N GLU A 240 14.23 5.59 18.70
CA GLU A 240 15.17 4.55 18.25
C GLU A 240 14.70 3.94 16.91
N ALA A 241 13.41 3.71 16.74
CA ALA A 241 12.87 3.24 15.47
C ALA A 241 13.07 4.27 14.35
N ARG A 242 13.03 5.57 14.67
CA ARG A 242 13.39 6.65 13.74
C ARG A 242 14.84 6.54 13.30
N ALA A 243 15.76 6.37 14.23
CA ALA A 243 17.19 6.21 13.93
C ALA A 243 17.49 4.96 13.09
N ARG A 244 16.72 3.87 13.31
CA ARG A 244 16.84 2.61 12.57
C ARG A 244 16.02 2.55 11.26
N SER A 245 15.22 3.56 10.98
CA SER A 245 14.29 3.60 9.86
C SER A 245 14.97 3.37 8.50
N SER A 246 16.14 3.93 8.27
CA SER A 246 16.90 3.73 7.03
C SER A 246 17.35 2.27 6.84
N ARG A 247 17.74 1.60 7.92
CA ARG A 247 18.13 0.18 7.88
C ARG A 247 16.95 -0.74 7.65
N MET A 248 15.79 -0.42 8.19
CA MET A 248 14.56 -1.17 7.89
C MET A 248 14.14 -1.02 6.43
N ARG A 249 14.35 0.16 5.82
CA ARG A 249 14.16 0.31 4.37
C ARG A 249 15.15 -0.55 3.59
N LEU A 250 16.40 -0.58 3.98
CA LEU A 250 17.42 -1.43 3.36
C LEU A 250 17.06 -2.93 3.52
N LEU A 251 16.58 -3.34 4.71
CA LEU A 251 16.11 -4.72 4.94
C LEU A 251 14.98 -5.10 3.98
N ASN A 252 13.99 -4.22 3.84
CA ASN A 252 12.88 -4.44 2.91
C ASN A 252 13.35 -4.50 1.45
N GLN A 253 14.35 -3.72 1.09
CA GLN A 253 15.00 -3.78 -0.23
C GLN A 253 15.70 -5.12 -0.45
N ARG A 254 16.53 -5.59 0.51
CA ARG A 254 17.22 -6.89 0.43
C ARG A 254 16.24 -8.06 0.36
N TYR A 255 15.16 -7.99 1.13
CA TYR A 255 14.07 -8.96 1.03
C TYR A 255 13.47 -9.03 -0.37
N MET A 256 13.18 -7.87 -0.98
CA MET A 256 12.60 -7.82 -2.31
C MET A 256 13.59 -8.30 -3.39
N ALA A 257 14.88 -7.99 -3.25
CA ALA A 257 15.91 -8.50 -4.14
C ALA A 257 15.97 -10.03 -4.10
N ALA A 258 16.07 -10.62 -2.90
CA ALA A 258 16.08 -12.07 -2.71
C ALA A 258 14.80 -12.74 -3.25
N SER A 259 13.62 -12.16 -3.00
CA SER A 259 12.35 -12.65 -3.54
C SER A 259 12.32 -12.64 -5.07
N THR A 260 12.91 -11.61 -5.71
CA THR A 260 12.97 -11.50 -7.16
C THR A 260 13.92 -12.54 -7.78
N SER A 261 15.13 -12.69 -7.23
CA SER A 261 16.09 -13.68 -7.73
C SER A 261 15.57 -15.11 -7.56
N PHE A 262 14.90 -15.39 -6.45
CA PHE A 262 14.17 -16.64 -6.23
C PHE A 262 13.14 -16.91 -7.33
N GLN A 263 12.31 -15.92 -7.63
CA GLN A 263 11.28 -16.03 -8.67
C GLN A 263 11.88 -16.26 -10.06
N SER A 264 12.93 -15.49 -10.42
CA SER A 264 13.60 -15.64 -11.72
C SER A 264 14.21 -17.02 -11.89
N ALA A 265 14.83 -17.59 -10.84
CA ALA A 265 15.39 -18.93 -10.86
C ALA A 265 14.29 -20.00 -11.09
N HIS A 266 13.16 -19.89 -10.39
CA HIS A 266 12.05 -20.84 -10.54
C HIS A 266 11.34 -20.71 -11.89
N HIS A 267 11.17 -19.50 -12.42
CA HIS A 267 10.62 -19.29 -13.75
C HIS A 267 11.51 -19.94 -14.83
N LEU A 268 12.83 -19.79 -14.71
CA LEU A 268 13.75 -20.42 -15.64
C LEU A 268 13.67 -21.95 -15.56
N ILE A 269 13.70 -22.54 -14.36
CA ILE A 269 13.57 -24.01 -14.17
C ILE A 269 12.27 -24.52 -14.78
N ASN A 270 11.14 -23.86 -14.52
CA ASN A 270 9.85 -24.25 -15.08
C ASN A 270 9.80 -24.13 -16.62
N ARG A 271 10.43 -23.10 -17.20
CA ARG A 271 10.56 -22.95 -18.66
C ARG A 271 11.39 -24.09 -19.27
N LEU A 272 12.50 -24.45 -18.63
CA LEU A 272 13.36 -25.55 -19.08
C LEU A 272 12.62 -26.89 -19.05
N LEU A 273 11.85 -27.17 -17.99
CA LEU A 273 11.01 -28.37 -17.90
C LEU A 273 9.96 -28.42 -19.02
N ARG A 274 9.29 -27.32 -19.32
CA ARG A 274 8.30 -27.24 -20.41
C ARG A 274 8.94 -27.36 -21.80
N ALA A 275 10.17 -26.85 -21.97
CA ALA A 275 10.93 -26.96 -23.20
C ALA A 275 11.55 -28.36 -23.41
N GLY A 276 11.30 -29.34 -22.53
CA GLY A 276 11.85 -30.68 -22.63
C GLY A 276 13.33 -30.80 -22.22
N ARG A 277 13.93 -29.74 -21.67
CA ARG A 277 15.31 -29.70 -21.16
C ARG A 277 15.40 -30.24 -19.72
N SER A 278 14.84 -31.44 -19.51
CA SER A 278 14.71 -32.05 -18.16
C SER A 278 16.06 -32.35 -17.49
N ASN A 279 17.11 -32.66 -18.26
CA ASN A 279 18.47 -32.87 -17.76
C ASN A 279 19.08 -31.59 -17.17
N VAL A 280 18.91 -30.44 -17.83
CA VAL A 280 19.37 -29.13 -17.33
C VAL A 280 18.58 -28.73 -16.08
N ALA A 281 17.27 -28.89 -16.12
CA ALA A 281 16.42 -28.61 -14.96
C ALA A 281 16.77 -29.48 -13.75
N ALA A 282 17.04 -30.78 -13.95
CA ALA A 282 17.46 -31.68 -12.88
C ALA A 282 18.82 -31.25 -12.27
N ALA A 283 19.79 -30.88 -13.10
CA ALA A 283 21.08 -30.37 -12.62
C ALA A 283 20.93 -29.05 -11.84
N LEU A 284 20.02 -28.15 -12.24
CA LEU A 284 19.74 -26.93 -11.50
C LEU A 284 19.01 -27.20 -10.18
N ILE A 285 18.11 -28.18 -10.13
CA ILE A 285 17.44 -28.63 -8.89
C ILE A 285 18.46 -29.24 -7.93
N GLU A 286 19.40 -30.05 -8.44
CA GLU A 286 20.51 -30.56 -7.63
C GLU A 286 21.38 -29.43 -7.07
N LEU A 287 21.73 -28.43 -7.90
CA LEU A 287 22.48 -27.26 -7.46
C LEU A 287 21.71 -26.41 -6.44
N TYR A 288 20.38 -26.47 -6.42
CA TYR A 288 19.56 -25.73 -5.47
C TYR A 288 19.49 -26.44 -4.09
N ALA A 289 19.70 -27.74 -4.01
CA ALA A 289 19.59 -28.51 -2.77
C ALA A 289 20.43 -27.96 -1.61
N PRO A 290 21.72 -27.58 -1.77
CA PRO A 290 22.52 -27.00 -0.68
C PRO A 290 21.95 -25.71 -0.12
N ILE A 291 21.27 -24.88 -0.94
CA ILE A 291 20.59 -23.67 -0.46
C ILE A 291 19.40 -24.06 0.44
N GLY A 292 18.64 -25.08 0.04
CA GLY A 292 17.54 -25.61 0.84
C GLY A 292 17.99 -26.19 2.18
N GLU A 293 19.13 -26.90 2.19
CA GLU A 293 19.73 -27.41 3.41
C GLU A 293 20.22 -26.26 4.33
N ALA A 294 20.85 -25.23 3.77
CA ALA A 294 21.27 -24.04 4.52
C ALA A 294 20.08 -23.32 5.16
N LEU A 295 18.91 -23.33 4.49
CA LEU A 295 17.67 -22.71 4.98
C LEU A 295 16.87 -23.65 5.93
N SER A 296 17.28 -24.91 6.11
CA SER A 296 16.57 -25.84 6.97
C SER A 296 16.61 -25.42 8.44
N PRO A 297 15.49 -25.52 9.19
CA PRO A 297 15.45 -25.15 10.58
C PRO A 297 16.33 -26.10 11.40
N ASP A 298 17.12 -25.54 12.26
CA ASP A 298 17.72 -26.29 13.36
C ASP A 298 16.65 -26.50 14.42
N PRO A 299 16.37 -27.75 14.85
CA PRO A 299 15.36 -28.01 15.87
C PRO A 299 15.58 -27.24 17.18
N ALA A 300 16.82 -26.84 17.46
CA ALA A 300 17.19 -26.10 18.66
C ALA A 300 17.14 -24.57 18.51
N LEU A 301 17.22 -24.01 17.28
CA LEU A 301 17.50 -22.59 17.05
C LEU A 301 16.45 -21.82 16.23
N GLN A 302 15.33 -22.46 15.89
CA GLN A 302 14.16 -21.83 15.27
C GLN A 302 14.48 -20.68 14.27
N GLN A 303 14.99 -20.97 13.07
CA GLN A 303 15.19 -19.98 11.98
C GLN A 303 15.84 -18.67 12.42
N ASP A 304 16.85 -18.72 13.31
CA ASP A 304 17.57 -17.52 13.73
C ASP A 304 18.41 -16.96 12.56
N PRO A 305 18.21 -15.70 12.14
CA PRO A 305 19.01 -15.07 11.09
C PRO A 305 20.51 -15.08 11.38
N ALA A 306 20.92 -15.02 12.65
CA ALA A 306 22.33 -15.05 13.05
C ALA A 306 23.00 -16.41 12.72
N VAL A 307 22.22 -17.49 12.67
CA VAL A 307 22.72 -18.82 12.30
C VAL A 307 22.60 -19.05 10.80
N LEU A 308 21.52 -18.54 10.16
CA LEU A 308 21.29 -18.72 8.73
C LEU A 308 22.32 -17.98 7.86
N ALA A 309 22.74 -16.78 8.24
CA ALA A 309 23.69 -16.00 7.45
C ALA A 309 25.05 -16.70 7.26
N PRO A 310 25.72 -17.27 8.29
CA PRO A 310 26.93 -18.07 8.13
C PRO A 310 26.72 -19.35 7.29
N ARG A 311 25.57 -20.03 7.43
CA ARG A 311 25.25 -21.23 6.63
C ARG A 311 25.11 -20.89 5.15
N LEU A 312 24.45 -19.78 4.83
CA LEU A 312 24.33 -19.28 3.45
C LEU A 312 25.69 -18.85 2.90
N GLN A 313 26.57 -18.28 3.73
CA GLN A 313 27.93 -17.97 3.33
C GLN A 313 28.73 -19.22 2.98
N ALA A 314 28.66 -20.26 3.80
CA ALA A 314 29.30 -21.53 3.49
C ALA A 314 28.70 -22.18 2.23
N CYS A 315 27.39 -22.08 2.04
CA CYS A 315 26.72 -22.55 0.81
C CYS A 315 27.23 -21.81 -0.42
N GLU A 316 27.44 -20.48 -0.35
CA GLU A 316 27.98 -19.66 -1.47
C GLU A 316 29.39 -20.13 -1.90
N GLU A 317 30.19 -20.68 -0.99
CA GLU A 317 31.51 -21.26 -1.32
C GLU A 317 31.41 -22.66 -1.97
N VAL A 318 30.36 -23.43 -1.67
CA VAL A 318 30.14 -24.78 -2.21
C VAL A 318 29.50 -24.73 -3.62
N LEU A 319 28.69 -23.72 -3.94
CA LEU A 319 27.98 -23.63 -5.20
C LEU A 319 28.90 -23.59 -6.45
N PRO A 320 30.02 -22.83 -6.52
CA PRO A 320 30.86 -22.79 -7.73
C PRO A 320 31.50 -24.13 -8.11
N PRO A 321 32.16 -24.89 -7.20
CA PRO A 321 32.73 -26.19 -7.57
C PRO A 321 31.65 -27.21 -7.93
N MET A 322 30.49 -27.18 -7.27
CA MET A 322 29.38 -28.04 -7.62
C MET A 322 28.79 -27.71 -9.00
N ALA A 323 28.64 -26.43 -9.31
CA ALA A 323 28.18 -25.99 -10.63
C ALA A 323 29.18 -26.43 -11.74
N ALA A 324 30.48 -26.34 -11.49
CA ALA A 324 31.50 -26.79 -12.44
C ALA A 324 31.41 -28.31 -12.70
N ARG A 325 31.17 -29.11 -11.64
CA ARG A 325 30.96 -30.57 -11.80
C ARG A 325 29.71 -30.88 -12.63
N LEU A 326 28.57 -30.30 -12.25
CA LEU A 326 27.28 -30.56 -12.94
C LEU A 326 27.33 -30.10 -14.41
N ARG A 327 28.01 -28.97 -14.67
CA ARG A 327 28.21 -28.45 -16.02
C ARG A 327 28.99 -29.44 -16.90
N ALA A 328 30.01 -30.12 -16.35
CA ALA A 328 30.80 -31.09 -17.07
C ALA A 328 30.03 -32.36 -17.46
N GLU A 329 28.95 -32.67 -16.74
CA GLU A 329 28.06 -33.80 -17.00
C GLU A 329 27.02 -33.48 -18.11
N LEU A 330 26.85 -32.19 -18.46
CA LEU A 330 25.89 -31.74 -19.47
C LEU A 330 26.52 -31.61 -20.86
N PRO A 331 25.73 -31.80 -21.93
CA PRO A 331 26.18 -31.57 -23.30
C PRO A 331 26.45 -30.06 -23.56
N ALA A 332 27.35 -29.76 -24.47
CA ALA A 332 27.82 -28.38 -24.71
C ALA A 332 26.71 -27.39 -25.12
N ASP A 333 25.68 -27.88 -25.81
CA ASP A 333 24.53 -27.07 -26.22
C ASP A 333 23.65 -26.64 -25.02
N ALA A 334 23.76 -27.31 -23.88
CA ALA A 334 23.01 -27.01 -22.66
C ALA A 334 23.78 -26.10 -21.68
N TRP A 335 25.06 -25.82 -21.92
CA TRP A 335 25.90 -25.06 -20.99
C TRP A 335 25.37 -23.64 -20.72
N LEU A 336 24.93 -22.93 -21.74
CA LEU A 336 24.43 -21.57 -21.57
C LEU A 336 23.16 -21.51 -20.69
N GLU A 337 22.27 -22.48 -20.87
CA GLU A 337 21.06 -22.63 -20.07
C GLU A 337 21.38 -22.92 -18.62
N PHE A 338 22.29 -23.87 -18.38
CA PHE A 338 22.75 -24.23 -17.05
C PHE A 338 23.50 -23.09 -16.37
N ASP A 339 24.44 -22.44 -17.05
CA ASP A 339 25.24 -21.34 -16.50
C ASP A 339 24.34 -20.16 -16.08
N THR A 340 23.27 -19.90 -16.87
CA THR A 340 22.27 -18.87 -16.54
C THR A 340 21.51 -19.22 -15.26
N GLY A 341 21.03 -20.45 -15.16
CA GLY A 341 20.33 -20.93 -13.96
C GLY A 341 21.24 -20.96 -12.72
N ALA A 342 22.48 -21.44 -12.87
CA ALA A 342 23.47 -21.46 -11.80
C ALA A 342 23.83 -20.02 -11.33
N GLY A 343 23.93 -19.07 -12.25
CA GLY A 343 24.11 -17.66 -11.94
C GLY A 343 22.97 -17.08 -11.11
N LEU A 344 21.72 -17.40 -11.46
CA LEU A 344 20.53 -16.96 -10.71
C LEU A 344 20.46 -17.60 -9.30
N LEU A 345 20.77 -18.89 -9.16
CA LEU A 345 20.80 -19.57 -7.88
C LEU A 345 21.89 -19.03 -6.96
N ARG A 346 23.10 -18.80 -7.49
CA ARG A 346 24.20 -18.18 -6.74
C ARG A 346 23.83 -16.76 -6.27
N ARG A 347 23.19 -15.99 -7.13
CA ARG A 347 22.71 -14.66 -6.80
C ARG A 347 21.64 -14.71 -5.72
N PHE A 348 20.68 -15.62 -5.83
CA PHE A 348 19.67 -15.82 -4.80
C PHE A 348 20.31 -16.15 -3.44
N CYS A 349 21.31 -17.03 -3.42
CA CYS A 349 22.05 -17.37 -2.21
C CYS A 349 22.73 -16.13 -1.59
N SER A 350 23.42 -15.33 -2.40
CA SER A 350 24.09 -14.10 -1.96
C SER A 350 23.10 -13.04 -1.43
N GLU A 351 21.99 -12.80 -2.13
CA GLU A 351 20.97 -11.84 -1.69
C GLU A 351 20.24 -12.33 -0.40
N MET A 352 20.03 -13.65 -0.27
CA MET A 352 19.50 -14.27 0.95
C MET A 352 20.46 -14.11 2.13
N ARG A 353 21.77 -14.32 1.92
CA ARG A 353 22.80 -14.08 2.94
C ARG A 353 22.77 -12.63 3.39
N ASP A 354 22.78 -11.69 2.45
CA ASP A 354 22.74 -10.25 2.77
C ASP A 354 21.49 -9.85 3.55
N PHE A 355 20.31 -10.42 3.17
CA PHE A 355 19.08 -10.20 3.87
C PHE A 355 19.11 -10.76 5.29
N THR A 356 19.57 -12.00 5.47
CA THR A 356 19.65 -12.65 6.79
C THR A 356 20.69 -11.98 7.68
N ALA A 357 21.86 -11.58 7.15
CA ALA A 357 22.89 -10.85 7.89
C ALA A 357 22.40 -9.49 8.39
N LEU A 358 21.67 -8.76 7.56
CA LEU A 358 21.09 -7.47 7.94
C LEU A 358 19.98 -7.64 9.00
N GLU A 359 19.13 -8.65 8.89
CA GLU A 359 18.11 -8.97 9.90
C GLU A 359 18.75 -9.34 11.24
N ALA A 360 19.80 -10.15 11.24
CA ALA A 360 20.59 -10.49 12.43
C ALA A 360 21.16 -9.21 13.09
N SER A 361 21.79 -8.34 12.32
CA SER A 361 22.35 -7.07 12.79
C SER A 361 21.29 -6.16 13.43
N LEU A 362 20.06 -6.13 12.86
CA LEU A 362 18.96 -5.36 13.42
C LEU A 362 18.43 -5.94 14.72
N ARG A 363 18.44 -7.27 14.88
CA ARG A 363 18.04 -7.94 16.14
C ARG A 363 19.04 -7.71 17.25
N GLU A 364 20.35 -7.79 16.96
CA GLU A 364 21.42 -7.57 17.95
C GLU A 364 21.58 -6.10 18.35
N GLY A 365 20.99 -5.17 17.60
CA GLY A 365 21.12 -3.74 17.87
C GLY A 365 22.51 -3.15 17.57
N LYS A 366 23.41 -3.92 16.97
CA LYS A 366 24.75 -3.48 16.60
C LYS A 366 24.72 -2.61 15.34
N LEU A 367 24.99 -1.33 15.53
CA LEU A 367 25.01 -0.33 14.48
C LEU A 367 26.39 -0.27 13.81
N LYS A 368 26.78 -1.23 12.98
CA LYS A 368 28.02 -1.18 12.19
C LYS A 368 27.75 -0.75 10.75
N GLY A 369 28.51 0.26 10.25
CA GLY A 369 28.58 0.69 8.86
C GLY A 369 27.73 1.91 8.50
N ALA A 370 28.18 2.64 7.47
CA ALA A 370 27.46 3.76 6.86
C ALA A 370 26.18 3.22 6.19
N VAL A 371 25.05 3.86 6.46
CA VAL A 371 23.78 3.50 5.86
C VAL A 371 23.64 4.26 4.54
N GLU A 372 23.57 3.55 3.44
CA GLU A 372 23.19 4.11 2.16
C GLU A 372 21.78 4.71 2.28
N ILE A 373 21.64 6.02 1.99
CA ILE A 373 20.35 6.70 2.10
C ILE A 373 19.49 6.33 0.90
N VAL A 374 18.60 5.41 1.15
CA VAL A 374 17.70 4.87 0.14
C VAL A 374 16.45 5.75 0.02
N HIS A 375 16.29 6.43 -1.12
CA HIS A 375 15.13 7.25 -1.42
C HIS A 375 14.06 6.43 -2.17
N PHE A 376 12.94 6.18 -1.54
CA PHE A 376 11.82 5.47 -2.15
C PHE A 376 11.09 6.40 -3.14
N ARG A 377 11.16 6.09 -4.44
CA ARG A 377 10.34 6.76 -5.46
C ARG A 377 8.99 6.07 -5.61
N ARG A 378 7.92 6.86 -5.66
CA ARG A 378 6.53 6.37 -5.81
C ARG A 378 6.04 6.61 -7.24
N GLY A 379 5.22 5.69 -7.73
CA GLY A 379 4.48 5.89 -8.97
C GLY A 379 3.23 6.74 -8.72
N ASN A 380 3.36 8.08 -8.77
CA ASN A 380 2.25 8.99 -8.52
C ASN A 380 1.28 9.02 -9.72
N ASP A 381 -0.02 8.86 -9.44
CA ASP A 381 -1.07 9.00 -10.45
C ASP A 381 -1.58 10.44 -10.55
N VAL A 382 -0.84 11.28 -11.30
CA VAL A 382 -1.17 12.69 -11.49
C VAL A 382 -2.52 12.89 -12.18
N LEU A 383 -2.88 12.00 -13.10
CA LEU A 383 -4.15 12.14 -13.82
C LEU A 383 -5.34 11.72 -12.95
N GLY A 384 -5.18 10.68 -12.12
CA GLY A 384 -6.17 10.32 -11.10
C GLY A 384 -6.39 11.48 -10.11
N ALA A 385 -5.33 12.17 -9.73
CA ALA A 385 -5.43 13.39 -8.92
C ALA A 385 -6.16 14.51 -9.66
N ALA A 386 -5.88 14.75 -10.95
CA ALA A 386 -6.57 15.77 -11.75
C ALA A 386 -8.07 15.48 -11.88
N VAL A 387 -8.46 14.22 -12.07
CA VAL A 387 -9.89 13.81 -12.07
C VAL A 387 -10.53 14.05 -10.71
N SER A 388 -9.81 13.79 -9.63
CA SER A 388 -10.27 14.07 -8.25
C SER A 388 -10.48 15.57 -8.01
N VAL A 389 -9.55 16.41 -8.51
CA VAL A 389 -9.67 17.88 -8.49
C VAL A 389 -10.92 18.31 -9.25
N LEU A 390 -11.08 17.87 -10.50
CA LEU A 390 -12.22 18.21 -11.34
C LEU A 390 -13.54 17.82 -10.70
N ARG A 391 -13.65 16.59 -10.24
CA ARG A 391 -14.88 16.08 -9.59
C ARG A 391 -15.25 16.91 -8.36
N THR A 392 -14.29 17.14 -7.46
CA THR A 392 -14.53 17.88 -6.21
C THR A 392 -14.88 19.34 -6.53
N PHE A 393 -14.19 19.95 -7.50
CA PHE A 393 -14.50 21.31 -7.95
C PHE A 393 -15.91 21.42 -8.50
N LEU A 394 -16.33 20.50 -9.36
CA LEU A 394 -17.69 20.47 -9.91
C LEU A 394 -18.75 20.24 -8.82
N THR A 395 -18.51 19.32 -7.89
CA THR A 395 -19.40 19.08 -6.75
C THR A 395 -19.65 20.36 -5.95
N MET A 396 -18.55 21.03 -5.58
CA MET A 396 -18.63 22.25 -4.78
C MET A 396 -19.23 23.41 -5.55
N SER A 397 -18.90 23.57 -6.84
CA SER A 397 -19.41 24.66 -7.68
C SER A 397 -20.92 24.53 -7.93
N VAL A 398 -21.40 23.30 -8.18
CA VAL A 398 -22.84 23.05 -8.37
C VAL A 398 -23.63 23.31 -7.09
N LEU A 399 -23.12 22.85 -5.93
CA LEU A 399 -23.74 23.15 -4.64
C LEU A 399 -23.71 24.65 -4.32
N SER A 400 -22.61 25.34 -4.64
CA SER A 400 -22.50 26.79 -4.47
C SER A 400 -23.53 27.54 -5.32
N ALA A 401 -23.66 27.17 -6.62
CA ALA A 401 -24.63 27.75 -7.51
C ALA A 401 -26.08 27.49 -7.05
N PHE A 402 -26.37 26.27 -6.58
CA PHE A 402 -27.66 25.93 -6.00
C PHE A 402 -27.95 26.75 -4.75
N TRP A 403 -26.98 26.85 -3.83
CA TRP A 403 -27.14 27.64 -2.61
C TRP A 403 -27.40 29.14 -2.89
N LEU A 404 -26.61 29.73 -3.79
CA LEU A 404 -26.77 31.14 -4.18
C LEU A 404 -28.10 31.37 -4.92
N GLY A 405 -28.47 30.48 -5.83
CA GLY A 405 -29.67 30.62 -6.64
C GLY A 405 -30.97 30.36 -5.87
N SER A 406 -30.97 29.43 -4.91
CA SER A 406 -32.14 29.09 -4.10
C SER A 406 -32.32 29.96 -2.85
N GLY A 407 -31.26 30.64 -2.40
CA GLY A 407 -31.26 31.33 -1.10
C GLY A 407 -31.44 30.40 0.09
N TRP A 408 -31.12 29.09 -0.05
CA TRP A 408 -31.35 28.09 0.98
C TRP A 408 -30.55 28.34 2.25
N THR A 409 -31.23 28.62 3.37
CA THR A 409 -30.60 29.01 4.62
C THR A 409 -29.58 27.98 5.16
N TYR A 410 -29.82 26.69 4.87
CA TYR A 410 -28.97 25.58 5.33
C TYR A 410 -27.95 25.09 4.29
N GLY A 411 -27.77 25.85 3.19
CA GLY A 411 -26.82 25.49 2.12
C GLY A 411 -25.38 25.36 2.59
N SER A 412 -24.97 26.12 3.62
CA SER A 412 -23.65 25.99 4.25
C SER A 412 -23.41 24.60 4.87
N SER A 413 -24.41 24.02 5.53
CA SER A 413 -24.36 22.67 6.11
C SER A 413 -24.24 21.60 5.04
N ALA A 414 -24.95 21.74 3.92
CA ALA A 414 -24.81 20.84 2.77
C ALA A 414 -23.42 20.92 2.15
N MET A 415 -22.90 22.12 1.93
CA MET A 415 -21.56 22.32 1.41
C MET A 415 -20.47 21.77 2.32
N LEU A 416 -20.63 21.91 3.63
CA LEU A 416 -19.67 21.40 4.61
C LEU A 416 -19.53 19.88 4.51
N LEU A 417 -20.64 19.16 4.50
CA LEU A 417 -20.62 17.69 4.41
C LEU A 417 -20.13 17.22 3.04
N ALA A 418 -20.51 17.89 1.95
CA ALA A 418 -19.98 17.61 0.62
C ALA A 418 -18.46 17.78 0.57
N THR A 419 -17.92 18.80 1.22
CA THR A 419 -16.48 19.04 1.32
C THR A 419 -15.77 17.90 2.07
N ILE A 420 -16.29 17.52 3.25
CA ILE A 420 -15.72 16.46 4.08
C ILE A 420 -15.68 15.13 3.30
N PHE A 421 -16.79 14.73 2.70
CA PHE A 421 -16.91 13.44 2.03
C PHE A 421 -16.20 13.39 0.67
N SER A 422 -16.20 14.50 -0.08
CA SER A 422 -15.40 14.60 -1.32
C SER A 422 -13.91 14.41 -1.05
N GLY A 423 -13.39 15.03 0.03
CA GLY A 423 -12.00 14.86 0.44
C GLY A 423 -11.70 13.47 0.99
N LEU A 424 -12.53 12.98 1.91
CA LEU A 424 -12.32 11.71 2.62
C LEU A 424 -12.29 10.51 1.66
N PHE A 425 -13.16 10.50 0.64
CA PHE A 425 -13.25 9.40 -0.30
C PHE A 425 -12.47 9.60 -1.60
N ALA A 426 -11.80 10.75 -1.77
CA ALA A 426 -10.97 11.02 -2.95
C ALA A 426 -9.89 9.95 -3.17
N ALA A 427 -9.27 9.45 -2.09
CA ALA A 427 -8.21 8.45 -2.10
C ALA A 427 -8.71 7.01 -1.84
N SER A 428 -10.02 6.79 -1.72
CA SER A 428 -10.59 5.46 -1.45
C SER A 428 -10.44 4.53 -2.67
N ALA A 429 -10.15 3.25 -2.42
CA ALA A 429 -10.10 2.21 -3.45
C ALA A 429 -11.48 1.94 -4.10
N TYR A 430 -12.53 1.99 -3.29
CA TYR A 430 -13.92 1.78 -3.70
C TYR A 430 -14.79 2.94 -3.20
N PRO A 431 -14.68 4.14 -3.82
CA PRO A 431 -15.28 5.35 -3.27
C PRO A 431 -16.80 5.25 -3.14
N MET A 432 -17.48 4.66 -4.12
CA MET A 432 -18.93 4.54 -4.09
C MET A 432 -19.43 3.67 -2.94
N MET A 433 -18.79 2.51 -2.72
CA MET A 433 -19.12 1.64 -1.59
C MET A 433 -18.82 2.33 -0.25
N ALA A 434 -17.69 3.07 -0.17
CA ALA A 434 -17.32 3.81 1.02
C ALA A 434 -18.33 4.92 1.32
N VAL A 435 -18.75 5.70 0.31
CA VAL A 435 -19.77 6.75 0.47
C VAL A 435 -21.12 6.16 0.91
N THR A 436 -21.59 5.11 0.25
CA THR A 436 -22.90 4.51 0.58
C THR A 436 -22.94 3.89 1.97
N ASN A 437 -21.89 3.16 2.36
CA ASN A 437 -21.78 2.57 3.69
C ASN A 437 -21.72 3.66 4.78
N THR A 438 -20.93 4.71 4.56
CA THR A 438 -20.79 5.81 5.50
C THR A 438 -22.06 6.64 5.58
N LEU A 439 -22.75 6.88 4.45
CA LEU A 439 -24.03 7.57 4.41
C LEU A 439 -25.11 6.79 5.19
N GLY A 440 -25.21 5.48 4.97
CA GLY A 440 -26.15 4.65 5.72
C GLY A 440 -25.91 4.67 7.23
N GLY A 441 -24.64 4.56 7.64
CA GLY A 441 -24.25 4.70 9.03
C GLY A 441 -24.56 6.10 9.59
N TYR A 442 -24.26 7.13 8.82
CA TYR A 442 -24.48 8.53 9.22
C TYR A 442 -25.98 8.81 9.48
N VAL A 443 -26.85 8.41 8.58
CA VAL A 443 -28.30 8.55 8.74
C VAL A 443 -28.81 7.78 9.97
N ALA A 444 -28.33 6.55 10.18
CA ALA A 444 -28.66 5.78 11.38
C ALA A 444 -28.19 6.48 12.68
N GLY A 445 -26.99 7.07 12.63
CA GLY A 445 -26.46 7.89 13.72
C GLY A 445 -27.30 9.13 14.01
N MET A 446 -27.79 9.81 12.96
CA MET A 446 -28.70 10.96 13.11
C MET A 446 -30.01 10.60 13.81
N VAL A 447 -30.60 9.45 13.46
CA VAL A 447 -31.82 8.96 14.14
C VAL A 447 -31.53 8.71 15.61
N GLY A 448 -30.41 8.07 15.94
CA GLY A 448 -29.97 7.88 17.31
C GLY A 448 -29.75 9.21 18.07
N GLY A 449 -29.11 10.17 17.41
CA GLY A 449 -28.89 11.52 17.94
C GLY A 449 -30.20 12.27 18.20
N TYR A 450 -31.17 12.16 17.29
CA TYR A 450 -32.51 12.72 17.45
C TYR A 450 -33.18 12.19 18.73
N LEU A 451 -33.21 10.87 18.88
CA LEU A 451 -33.84 10.21 20.03
C LEU A 451 -33.19 10.67 21.34
N VAL A 452 -31.87 10.72 21.39
CA VAL A 452 -31.20 11.16 22.62
C VAL A 452 -31.40 12.66 22.89
N THR A 453 -31.30 13.50 21.86
CA THR A 453 -31.45 14.94 22.02
C THR A 453 -32.83 15.33 22.53
N PHE A 454 -33.90 14.75 21.98
CA PHE A 454 -35.26 15.20 22.31
C PHE A 454 -36.01 14.35 23.36
N TYR A 455 -35.51 13.14 23.64
CA TYR A 455 -36.17 12.24 24.62
C TYR A 455 -35.24 11.82 25.76
N GLY A 456 -33.90 11.78 25.54
CA GLY A 456 -32.93 11.32 26.51
C GLY A 456 -32.31 12.42 27.39
N LEU A 457 -32.07 13.61 26.81
CA LEU A 457 -31.43 14.74 27.50
C LEU A 457 -32.38 15.67 28.22
N PRO A 458 -33.65 15.90 27.78
CA PRO A 458 -34.55 16.82 28.45
C PRO A 458 -34.86 16.35 29.88
N GLY A 459 -34.74 17.26 30.85
CA GLY A 459 -34.98 16.98 32.25
C GLY A 459 -33.82 16.34 33.01
N GLY A 460 -32.67 16.13 32.36
CA GLY A 460 -31.44 15.65 32.98
C GLY A 460 -30.44 16.78 33.23
N ASP A 461 -29.92 16.86 34.46
CA ASP A 461 -28.93 17.84 34.85
C ASP A 461 -27.54 17.22 35.07
N GLY A 462 -26.51 17.93 34.66
CA GLY A 462 -25.12 17.60 34.91
C GLY A 462 -24.50 16.59 33.92
N PHE A 463 -23.18 16.53 33.96
CA PHE A 463 -22.39 15.73 33.00
C PHE A 463 -22.60 14.22 33.14
N ALA A 464 -22.91 13.74 34.38
CA ALA A 464 -23.19 12.31 34.62
C ALA A 464 -24.46 11.85 33.88
N MET A 465 -25.51 12.68 33.86
CA MET A 465 -26.75 12.37 33.16
C MET A 465 -26.56 12.41 31.65
N LEU A 466 -25.71 13.32 31.13
CA LEU A 466 -25.31 13.35 29.73
C LEU A 466 -24.64 12.04 29.34
N ILE A 467 -23.71 11.51 30.16
CA ILE A 467 -23.09 10.21 29.91
C ILE A 467 -24.12 9.10 29.85
N ILE A 468 -25.00 9.01 30.84
CA ILE A 468 -26.01 7.94 30.91
C ILE A 468 -26.92 7.95 29.68
N ALA A 469 -27.38 9.13 29.27
CA ALA A 469 -28.26 9.27 28.11
C ALA A 469 -27.57 8.95 26.77
N THR A 470 -26.32 9.34 26.61
CA THR A 470 -25.64 9.21 25.30
C THR A 470 -24.85 7.92 25.14
N LEU A 471 -24.35 7.31 26.22
CA LEU A 471 -23.45 6.15 26.23
C LEU A 471 -23.97 4.92 25.43
N PRO A 472 -25.24 4.47 25.63
CA PRO A 472 -25.71 3.24 25.00
C PRO A 472 -25.61 3.29 23.46
N LEU A 473 -25.99 4.42 22.86
CA LEU A 473 -25.94 4.61 21.42
C LEU A 473 -24.55 5.00 20.94
N LEU A 474 -23.74 5.70 21.75
CA LEU A 474 -22.36 6.04 21.37
C LEU A 474 -21.47 4.81 21.26
N LEU A 475 -21.68 3.77 22.08
CA LEU A 475 -20.89 2.53 22.00
C LEU A 475 -21.02 1.81 20.67
N LEU A 476 -22.18 1.92 19.99
CA LEU A 476 -22.45 1.20 18.74
C LEU A 476 -21.46 1.57 17.62
N GLY A 477 -21.13 2.84 17.46
CA GLY A 477 -20.27 3.30 16.37
C GLY A 477 -18.84 2.74 16.46
N PRO A 478 -18.08 3.00 17.53
CA PRO A 478 -16.76 2.41 17.72
C PRO A 478 -16.77 0.88 17.70
N TYR A 479 -17.82 0.22 18.21
CA TYR A 479 -17.94 -1.24 18.13
C TYR A 479 -18.09 -1.73 16.70
N LEU A 480 -18.95 -1.11 15.88
CA LEU A 480 -19.10 -1.46 14.47
C LEU A 480 -17.82 -1.24 13.66
N THR A 481 -16.97 -0.28 14.03
CA THR A 481 -15.69 -0.07 13.35
C THR A 481 -14.70 -1.21 13.57
N THR A 482 -14.84 -1.99 14.63
CA THR A 482 -13.98 -3.15 14.90
C THR A 482 -14.44 -4.43 14.19
N ARG A 483 -15.65 -4.43 13.59
CA ARG A 483 -16.26 -5.61 12.99
C ARG A 483 -16.07 -5.63 11.47
N ASN A 484 -15.71 -6.78 10.91
CA ASN A 484 -15.65 -7.16 9.49
C ASN A 484 -15.21 -6.05 8.49
N HIS A 485 -14.72 -6.43 7.32
CA HIS A 485 -14.20 -5.50 6.29
C HIS A 485 -15.24 -4.51 5.70
N THR A 486 -16.54 -4.75 5.88
CA THR A 486 -17.61 -3.89 5.33
C THR A 486 -18.22 -2.92 6.35
N LEU A 487 -18.18 -3.26 7.63
CA LEU A 487 -18.79 -2.48 8.71
C LEU A 487 -17.98 -1.27 9.20
N PRO A 488 -16.65 -1.18 9.04
CA PRO A 488 -15.91 0.00 9.50
C PRO A 488 -16.42 1.33 8.94
N GLY A 489 -16.82 1.35 7.67
CA GLY A 489 -17.41 2.54 7.04
C GLY A 489 -18.76 2.91 7.67
N VAL A 490 -19.60 1.92 7.97
CA VAL A 490 -20.90 2.11 8.64
C VAL A 490 -20.69 2.62 10.06
N GLY A 491 -19.77 2.00 10.83
CA GLY A 491 -19.47 2.40 12.20
C GLY A 491 -18.92 3.82 12.32
N ALA A 492 -18.00 4.17 11.42
CA ALA A 492 -17.45 5.53 11.35
C ALA A 492 -18.54 6.55 10.99
N GLY A 493 -19.36 6.25 9.98
CA GLY A 493 -20.51 7.07 9.59
C GLY A 493 -21.48 7.27 10.73
N TYR A 494 -21.85 6.17 11.42
CA TYR A 494 -22.73 6.23 12.59
C TYR A 494 -22.17 7.14 13.69
N THR A 495 -20.91 6.96 14.07
CA THR A 495 -20.28 7.78 15.11
C THR A 495 -20.29 9.27 14.72
N LEU A 496 -19.91 9.56 13.46
CA LEU A 496 -19.90 10.93 12.96
C LEU A 496 -21.29 11.55 12.95
N GLY A 497 -22.29 10.84 12.40
CA GLY A 497 -23.68 11.31 12.35
C GLY A 497 -24.28 11.51 13.74
N TYR A 498 -24.07 10.54 14.64
CA TYR A 498 -24.56 10.60 16.00
C TYR A 498 -23.99 11.79 16.78
N VAL A 499 -22.65 11.93 16.81
CA VAL A 499 -21.99 12.99 17.62
C VAL A 499 -22.19 14.37 17.00
N TYR A 500 -22.14 14.47 15.65
CA TYR A 500 -22.31 15.74 14.97
C TYR A 500 -23.72 16.32 15.19
N ILE A 501 -24.75 15.47 15.08
CA ILE A 501 -26.14 15.92 15.19
C ILE A 501 -26.57 16.20 16.63
N LEU A 502 -25.94 15.51 17.62
CA LEU A 502 -26.16 15.86 19.04
C LEU A 502 -25.84 17.33 19.31
N ALA A 503 -24.91 17.93 18.55
CA ALA A 503 -24.55 19.35 18.61
C ALA A 503 -24.43 19.87 20.06
N LEU A 504 -23.75 19.05 20.91
CA LEU A 504 -23.63 19.32 22.34
C LEU A 504 -23.11 20.73 22.60
N LYS A 505 -23.85 21.49 23.37
CA LYS A 505 -23.55 22.85 23.81
C LYS A 505 -23.79 22.98 25.33
N ASN A 506 -23.18 23.98 25.92
CA ASN A 506 -23.44 24.33 27.30
C ASN A 506 -23.80 25.84 27.40
N PRO A 507 -25.10 26.24 27.58
CA PRO A 507 -26.26 25.38 27.72
C PRO A 507 -26.75 24.72 26.41
N MET A 508 -27.48 23.60 26.55
CA MET A 508 -28.06 22.87 25.41
C MET A 508 -29.26 23.62 24.83
N VAL A 509 -29.39 23.66 23.50
CA VAL A 509 -30.50 24.28 22.77
C VAL A 509 -31.33 23.19 22.09
N TYR A 510 -32.62 23.13 22.40
CA TYR A 510 -33.56 22.17 21.86
C TYR A 510 -34.45 22.81 20.78
N ASP A 511 -34.06 22.75 19.50
CA ASP A 511 -34.82 23.27 18.38
C ASP A 511 -35.01 22.16 17.34
N PRO A 512 -36.16 21.47 17.32
CA PRO A 512 -36.44 20.38 16.37
C PRO A 512 -36.41 20.84 14.90
N THR A 513 -36.87 22.06 14.64
CA THR A 513 -36.92 22.60 13.27
C THR A 513 -35.53 22.81 12.70
N ARG A 514 -34.66 23.43 13.45
CA ARG A 514 -33.28 23.62 13.11
C ARG A 514 -32.54 22.28 12.93
N PHE A 515 -32.75 21.36 13.87
CA PHE A 515 -32.22 20.02 13.85
C PHE A 515 -32.56 19.28 12.53
N LEU A 516 -33.85 19.22 12.18
CA LEU A 516 -34.31 18.52 10.98
C LEU A 516 -33.79 19.16 9.69
N ASN A 517 -33.78 20.47 9.61
CA ASN A 517 -33.28 21.17 8.43
C ASN A 517 -31.77 20.97 8.25
N ASP A 518 -30.97 21.05 9.32
CA ASP A 518 -29.55 20.73 9.29
C ASP A 518 -29.30 19.27 8.89
N ALA A 519 -30.07 18.34 9.43
CA ALA A 519 -30.01 16.92 9.09
C ALA A 519 -30.26 16.67 7.60
N ILE A 520 -31.33 17.27 7.06
CA ILE A 520 -31.68 17.17 5.62
C ILE A 520 -30.56 17.78 4.77
N ALA A 521 -30.04 18.95 5.14
CA ALA A 521 -28.99 19.63 4.40
C ALA A 521 -27.69 18.78 4.36
N GLN A 522 -27.33 18.17 5.47
CA GLN A 522 -26.18 17.28 5.57
C GLN A 522 -26.34 16.06 4.65
N VAL A 523 -27.50 15.39 4.67
CA VAL A 523 -27.79 14.26 3.78
C VAL A 523 -27.77 14.68 2.31
N VAL A 524 -28.30 15.84 1.96
CA VAL A 524 -28.24 16.39 0.59
C VAL A 524 -26.79 16.60 0.14
N GLY A 525 -25.93 17.18 0.98
CA GLY A 525 -24.51 17.36 0.68
C GLY A 525 -23.77 16.04 0.43
N MET A 526 -24.02 15.02 1.27
CA MET A 526 -23.45 13.69 1.08
C MET A 526 -23.98 12.99 -0.18
N ALA A 527 -25.31 13.07 -0.42
CA ALA A 527 -25.93 12.50 -1.61
C ALA A 527 -25.41 13.15 -2.89
N MET A 528 -25.23 14.47 -2.91
CA MET A 528 -24.64 15.19 -4.03
C MET A 528 -23.20 14.72 -4.29
N THR A 529 -22.41 14.49 -3.25
CA THR A 529 -21.07 13.89 -3.39
C THR A 529 -21.15 12.50 -4.04
N ALA A 530 -22.10 11.63 -3.61
CA ALA A 530 -22.30 10.33 -4.21
C ALA A 530 -22.69 10.43 -5.70
N VAL A 531 -23.59 11.35 -6.04
CA VAL A 531 -23.99 11.64 -7.43
C VAL A 531 -22.79 12.01 -8.29
N PHE A 532 -21.91 12.89 -7.81
CA PHE A 532 -20.71 13.25 -8.58
C PHE A 532 -19.68 12.13 -8.67
N PHE A 533 -19.64 11.19 -7.72
CA PHE A 533 -18.85 9.95 -7.89
C PHE A 533 -19.41 9.01 -8.97
N ILE A 534 -20.70 9.13 -9.31
CA ILE A 534 -21.32 8.41 -10.43
C ILE A 534 -21.01 9.10 -11.76
N PHE A 535 -21.22 10.43 -11.85
CA PHE A 535 -21.00 11.20 -13.09
C PHE A 535 -19.53 11.32 -13.49
N VAL A 536 -18.65 11.53 -12.51
CA VAL A 536 -17.20 11.59 -12.69
C VAL A 536 -16.60 10.46 -11.85
N PRO A 537 -16.66 9.21 -12.36
CA PRO A 537 -16.25 8.05 -11.58
C PRO A 537 -14.80 8.18 -11.16
N ALA A 538 -14.51 7.65 -9.98
CA ALA A 538 -13.13 7.57 -9.54
C ALA A 538 -12.34 6.74 -10.56
N VAL A 539 -11.17 7.24 -10.91
CA VAL A 539 -10.23 6.52 -11.78
C VAL A 539 -9.82 5.20 -11.13
N THR A 540 -9.76 5.19 -9.81
CA THR A 540 -9.36 4.06 -8.97
C THR A 540 -10.27 2.84 -9.21
N GLY A 541 -9.67 1.70 -9.61
CA GLY A 541 -10.38 0.45 -9.89
C GLY A 541 -11.08 0.38 -11.27
N SER A 542 -11.01 1.43 -12.10
CA SER A 542 -11.59 1.45 -13.44
C SER A 542 -10.74 0.68 -14.46
N LEU A 543 -11.39 0.23 -15.57
CA LEU A 543 -10.67 -0.36 -16.71
C LEU A 543 -9.64 0.60 -17.31
N TRP A 544 -9.94 1.89 -17.28
CA TRP A 544 -9.03 2.92 -17.75
C TRP A 544 -7.77 3.04 -16.89
N GLN A 545 -7.90 3.00 -15.56
CA GLN A 545 -6.74 2.96 -14.66
C GLN A 545 -5.90 1.72 -14.91
N ARG A 546 -6.51 0.56 -15.08
CA ARG A 546 -5.80 -0.69 -15.37
C ARG A 546 -4.99 -0.61 -16.67
N ARG A 547 -5.59 -0.08 -17.74
CA ARG A 547 -4.88 0.17 -19.01
C ARG A 547 -3.69 1.11 -18.81
N ARG A 548 -3.88 2.15 -18.02
CA ARG A 548 -2.83 3.13 -17.72
C ARG A 548 -1.72 2.53 -16.85
N GLN A 549 -2.08 1.77 -15.82
CA GLN A 549 -1.10 1.03 -15.01
C GLN A 549 -0.27 0.08 -15.87
N LEU A 550 -0.90 -0.59 -16.83
CA LEU A 550 -0.21 -1.42 -17.81
C LEU A 550 0.79 -0.62 -18.66
N VAL A 551 0.39 0.55 -19.14
CA VAL A 551 1.29 1.45 -19.88
C VAL A 551 2.45 1.93 -18.99
N GLN A 552 2.16 2.30 -17.74
CA GLN A 552 3.19 2.71 -16.78
C GLN A 552 4.17 1.58 -16.44
N LEU A 553 3.67 0.35 -16.27
CA LEU A 553 4.51 -0.84 -16.07
C LEU A 553 5.45 -1.05 -17.26
N ARG A 554 4.91 -1.09 -18.48
CA ARG A 554 5.71 -1.27 -19.69
C ARG A 554 6.75 -0.16 -19.87
N HIS A 555 6.38 1.07 -19.54
CA HIS A 555 7.28 2.22 -19.61
C HIS A 555 8.50 2.08 -18.69
N GLN A 556 8.41 1.28 -17.60
CA GLN A 556 9.58 1.02 -16.75
C GLN A 556 10.69 0.26 -17.50
N VAL A 557 10.35 -0.63 -18.44
CA VAL A 557 11.37 -1.30 -19.28
C VAL A 557 11.97 -0.31 -20.29
N VAL A 558 11.16 0.61 -20.82
CA VAL A 558 11.67 1.70 -21.69
C VAL A 558 12.67 2.57 -20.94
N LEU A 559 12.38 2.90 -19.67
CA LEU A 559 13.33 3.63 -18.82
C LEU A 559 14.56 2.78 -18.51
N ALA A 560 14.40 1.49 -18.24
CA ALA A 560 15.50 0.57 -18.02
C ALA A 560 16.46 0.53 -19.21
N ALA A 561 15.93 0.60 -20.44
CA ALA A 561 16.72 0.63 -21.67
C ALA A 561 17.44 1.95 -21.91
N ASN A 562 16.85 3.10 -21.57
CA ASN A 562 17.32 4.41 -22.05
C ASN A 562 17.82 5.38 -20.96
N ALA A 563 17.38 5.22 -19.70
CA ALA A 563 17.71 6.17 -18.63
C ALA A 563 19.18 6.03 -18.15
N PRO A 564 19.76 7.09 -17.53
CA PRO A 564 21.09 7.02 -16.92
C PRO A 564 21.17 5.94 -15.82
N LEU A 565 22.29 5.19 -15.77
CA LEU A 565 22.47 4.06 -14.86
C LEU A 565 22.53 4.40 -13.36
N PRO A 566 23.12 5.53 -12.92
CA PRO A 566 23.24 5.81 -11.49
C PRO A 566 21.86 5.83 -10.77
N GLY A 567 21.66 4.93 -9.80
CA GLY A 567 20.41 4.79 -9.03
C GLY A 567 19.21 4.22 -9.82
N LEU A 568 19.39 3.83 -11.10
CA LEU A 568 18.31 3.36 -11.96
C LEU A 568 17.66 2.07 -11.45
N LEU A 569 18.48 1.07 -11.10
CA LEU A 569 18.00 -0.22 -10.59
C LEU A 569 17.08 -0.01 -9.36
N TYR A 570 17.53 0.82 -8.45
CA TYR A 570 16.79 1.13 -7.24
C TYR A 570 15.47 1.86 -7.52
N SER A 571 15.51 2.88 -8.41
CA SER A 571 14.30 3.60 -8.83
C SER A 571 13.30 2.67 -9.52
N PHE A 572 13.79 1.79 -10.41
CA PHE A 572 13.01 0.79 -11.12
C PHE A 572 12.31 -0.19 -10.16
N GLU A 573 13.06 -0.80 -9.23
CA GLU A 573 12.51 -1.74 -8.25
C GLU A 573 11.46 -1.07 -7.34
N SER A 574 11.72 0.18 -6.92
CA SER A 574 10.83 0.95 -6.06
C SER A 574 9.50 1.29 -6.75
N VAL A 575 9.58 1.83 -7.98
CA VAL A 575 8.37 2.22 -8.74
C VAL A 575 7.57 1.00 -9.17
N ASN A 576 8.24 -0.05 -9.63
CA ASN A 576 7.59 -1.29 -10.06
C ASN A 576 6.81 -1.94 -8.92
N ARG A 577 7.43 -2.04 -7.74
CA ARG A 577 6.77 -2.55 -6.54
C ARG A 577 5.54 -1.72 -6.17
N ASP A 578 5.63 -0.40 -6.25
CA ASP A 578 4.52 0.48 -5.95
C ASP A 578 3.35 0.30 -6.93
N ILE A 579 3.62 0.14 -8.23
CA ILE A 579 2.60 -0.14 -9.24
C ILE A 579 1.98 -1.53 -9.02
N VAL A 580 2.78 -2.57 -8.75
CA VAL A 580 2.29 -3.93 -8.43
C VAL A 580 1.38 -3.90 -7.21
N GLN A 581 1.76 -3.17 -6.17
CA GLN A 581 0.93 -2.96 -4.98
C GLN A 581 -0.42 -2.33 -5.32
N GLN A 582 -0.43 -1.28 -6.16
CA GLN A 582 -1.67 -0.67 -6.62
C GLN A 582 -2.55 -1.67 -7.37
N VAL A 583 -1.95 -2.44 -8.29
CA VAL A 583 -2.66 -3.49 -9.03
C VAL A 583 -3.30 -4.49 -8.07
N VAL A 584 -2.53 -4.98 -7.09
CA VAL A 584 -3.01 -5.96 -6.10
C VAL A 584 -4.10 -5.39 -5.18
N THR A 585 -3.99 -4.13 -4.79
CA THR A 585 -4.96 -3.47 -3.88
C THR A 585 -6.30 -3.20 -4.57
N TYR A 586 -6.26 -2.84 -5.86
CA TYR A 586 -7.44 -2.38 -6.60
C TYR A 586 -8.05 -3.43 -7.52
N THR A 587 -7.48 -4.63 -7.63
CA THR A 587 -7.97 -5.70 -8.49
C THR A 587 -8.51 -6.87 -7.67
N ARG A 588 -9.66 -7.42 -8.11
CA ARG A 588 -10.16 -8.69 -7.57
C ARG A 588 -9.26 -9.82 -8.07
N PRO A 589 -8.79 -10.72 -7.18
CA PRO A 589 -7.76 -11.71 -7.53
C PRO A 589 -8.16 -12.73 -8.61
N ASP A 590 -9.47 -12.88 -8.91
CA ASP A 590 -9.98 -13.98 -9.75
C ASP A 590 -10.40 -13.55 -11.17
N THR A 591 -10.13 -12.30 -11.58
CA THR A 591 -10.48 -11.84 -12.95
C THR A 591 -9.32 -12.06 -13.92
N ASP A 592 -9.64 -12.42 -15.20
CA ASP A 592 -8.63 -12.60 -16.26
C ASP A 592 -7.79 -11.34 -16.50
N GLU A 593 -8.41 -10.17 -16.36
CA GLU A 593 -7.73 -8.89 -16.45
C GLU A 593 -6.69 -8.68 -15.34
N SER A 594 -6.98 -9.14 -14.11
CA SER A 594 -6.04 -9.08 -12.98
C SER A 594 -4.84 -9.99 -13.22
N ARG A 595 -5.09 -11.17 -13.80
CA ARG A 595 -4.04 -12.12 -14.19
C ARG A 595 -3.16 -11.55 -15.28
N SER A 596 -3.75 -10.91 -16.30
CA SER A 596 -2.99 -10.25 -17.36
C SER A 596 -2.09 -9.12 -16.82
N LEU A 597 -2.62 -8.26 -15.96
CA LEU A 597 -1.83 -7.19 -15.32
C LEU A 597 -0.69 -7.75 -14.47
N LEU A 598 -0.94 -8.83 -13.75
CA LEU A 598 0.07 -9.50 -12.95
C LEU A 598 1.16 -10.13 -13.83
N ALA A 599 0.77 -10.83 -14.89
CA ALA A 599 1.71 -11.39 -15.85
C ALA A 599 2.61 -10.31 -16.47
N TRP A 600 2.05 -9.14 -16.83
CA TRP A 600 2.82 -7.99 -17.28
C TRP A 600 3.76 -7.45 -16.20
N ALA A 601 3.29 -7.34 -14.96
CA ALA A 601 4.09 -6.84 -13.86
C ALA A 601 5.32 -7.72 -13.60
N LEU A 602 5.15 -9.04 -13.66
CA LEU A 602 6.22 -10.01 -13.50
C LEU A 602 7.21 -9.97 -14.68
N SER A 603 6.70 -9.94 -15.92
CA SER A 603 7.51 -9.82 -17.13
C SER A 603 8.33 -8.53 -17.15
N VAL A 604 7.71 -7.39 -16.80
CA VAL A 604 8.40 -6.09 -16.69
C VAL A 604 9.49 -6.14 -15.63
N HIS A 605 9.22 -6.77 -14.51
CA HIS A 605 10.19 -6.84 -13.41
C HIS A 605 11.41 -7.68 -13.78
N GLU A 606 11.19 -8.86 -14.37
CA GLU A 606 12.25 -9.76 -14.84
C GLU A 606 13.09 -9.13 -15.96
N CYS A 607 12.44 -8.67 -17.04
CA CYS A 607 13.14 -8.09 -18.19
C CYS A 607 13.81 -6.75 -17.87
N GLY A 608 13.12 -5.86 -17.15
CA GLY A 608 13.69 -4.54 -16.85
C GLY A 608 14.91 -4.62 -15.95
N ARG A 609 14.89 -5.51 -14.94
CA ARG A 609 16.06 -5.76 -14.10
C ARG A 609 17.23 -6.34 -14.90
N ALA A 610 16.98 -7.36 -15.72
CA ALA A 610 18.02 -7.96 -16.56
C ALA A 610 18.63 -6.93 -17.53
N VAL A 611 17.82 -6.05 -18.12
CA VAL A 611 18.30 -4.96 -18.99
C VAL A 611 19.19 -3.98 -18.24
N ILE A 612 18.82 -3.55 -17.03
CA ILE A 612 19.63 -2.61 -16.24
C ILE A 612 20.97 -3.24 -15.86
N GLU A 613 20.97 -4.48 -15.43
CA GLU A 613 22.18 -5.21 -15.02
C GLU A 613 23.10 -5.46 -16.21
N LEU A 614 22.55 -5.88 -17.35
CA LEU A 614 23.30 -6.01 -18.59
C LEU A 614 23.99 -4.70 -18.99
N ARG A 615 23.30 -3.58 -18.91
CA ARG A 615 23.87 -2.24 -19.16
C ARG A 615 24.94 -1.86 -18.13
N GLN A 616 24.78 -2.25 -16.88
CA GLN A 616 25.80 -2.03 -15.84
C GLN A 616 27.06 -2.85 -16.10
N ASP A 617 26.91 -4.10 -16.53
CA ASP A 617 28.03 -4.97 -16.85
C ASP A 617 28.82 -4.44 -18.06
N ILE A 618 28.15 -3.99 -19.10
CA ILE A 618 28.79 -3.32 -20.24
C ILE A 618 29.58 -2.09 -19.79
N ALA A 619 28.98 -1.26 -18.93
CA ALA A 619 29.62 -0.02 -18.48
C ALA A 619 30.85 -0.26 -17.58
N ARG A 620 30.91 -1.38 -16.85
CA ARG A 620 31.97 -1.72 -15.90
C ARG A 620 33.11 -2.52 -16.52
N SER A 621 32.83 -3.33 -17.53
CA SER A 621 33.72 -4.46 -17.88
C SER A 621 34.70 -4.20 -19.00
N GLY A 622 34.65 -3.03 -19.66
CA GLY A 622 35.54 -2.75 -20.80
C GLY A 622 35.41 -3.73 -21.98
N MET A 623 34.18 -4.21 -22.23
CA MET A 623 33.87 -5.13 -23.32
C MET A 623 34.30 -4.58 -24.69
N PRO A 624 34.72 -5.45 -25.66
CA PRO A 624 35.00 -5.03 -27.02
C PRO A 624 33.79 -4.35 -27.66
N LEU A 625 34.04 -3.30 -28.44
CA LEU A 625 32.96 -2.59 -29.17
C LEU A 625 32.15 -3.50 -30.09
N SER A 626 32.76 -4.56 -30.62
CA SER A 626 32.09 -5.60 -31.40
C SER A 626 30.98 -6.34 -30.63
N VAL A 627 31.08 -6.42 -29.31
CA VAL A 627 30.05 -7.02 -28.43
C VAL A 627 29.09 -5.97 -27.92
N VAL A 628 29.58 -4.77 -27.61
CA VAL A 628 28.75 -3.69 -27.01
C VAL A 628 27.67 -3.26 -27.99
N ALA A 629 27.95 -3.06 -29.27
CA ALA A 629 26.96 -2.57 -30.23
C ALA A 629 25.75 -3.53 -30.38
N PRO A 630 25.92 -4.85 -30.67
CA PRO A 630 24.78 -5.77 -30.75
C PRO A 630 23.98 -5.89 -29.47
N VAL A 631 24.64 -5.78 -28.32
CA VAL A 631 23.92 -5.79 -27.01
C VAL A 631 23.10 -4.53 -26.83
N GLN A 632 23.61 -3.37 -27.25
CA GLN A 632 22.84 -2.12 -27.21
C GLN A 632 21.64 -2.16 -28.14
N ASP A 633 21.82 -2.71 -29.36
CA ASP A 633 20.70 -2.91 -30.30
C ASP A 633 19.61 -3.82 -29.72
N ALA A 634 20.00 -4.90 -29.07
CA ALA A 634 19.06 -5.77 -28.36
C ALA A 634 18.31 -5.05 -27.23
N VAL A 635 19.00 -4.22 -26.44
CA VAL A 635 18.39 -3.41 -25.38
C VAL A 635 17.41 -2.38 -25.96
N HIS A 636 17.75 -1.73 -27.06
CA HIS A 636 16.86 -0.78 -27.75
C HIS A 636 15.63 -1.47 -28.34
N ALA A 637 15.80 -2.63 -28.98
CA ALA A 637 14.69 -3.42 -29.53
C ALA A 637 13.72 -3.88 -28.44
N LEU A 638 14.23 -4.29 -27.26
CA LEU A 638 13.42 -4.59 -26.10
C LEU A 638 12.65 -3.35 -25.59
N GLY A 639 13.31 -2.21 -25.50
CA GLY A 639 12.66 -0.94 -25.15
C GLY A 639 11.51 -0.60 -26.10
N ALA A 640 11.71 -0.77 -27.41
CA ALA A 640 10.69 -0.54 -28.44
C ALA A 640 9.51 -1.53 -28.33
N LEU A 641 9.79 -2.81 -28.05
CA LEU A 641 8.76 -3.83 -27.82
C LEU A 641 7.86 -3.47 -26.64
N TYR A 642 8.43 -3.08 -25.51
CA TYR A 642 7.63 -2.73 -24.33
C TYR A 642 6.92 -1.37 -24.48
N ALA A 643 7.44 -0.45 -25.28
CA ALA A 643 6.75 0.79 -25.62
C ALA A 643 5.43 0.53 -26.36
N GLN A 644 5.49 -0.32 -27.38
CA GLN A 644 4.34 -0.67 -28.22
C GLN A 644 4.39 -2.17 -28.57
N PRO A 645 3.84 -3.05 -27.74
CA PRO A 645 3.86 -4.49 -27.97
C PRO A 645 3.14 -4.89 -29.26
N GLY A 646 3.77 -5.78 -30.02
CA GLY A 646 3.23 -6.31 -31.27
C GLY A 646 4.10 -7.46 -31.81
N ALA A 647 3.54 -8.32 -32.66
CA ALA A 647 4.23 -9.50 -33.18
C ALA A 647 5.47 -9.16 -34.02
N GLU A 648 5.47 -8.06 -34.76
CA GLU A 648 6.60 -7.60 -35.53
C GLU A 648 7.77 -7.15 -34.64
N ARG A 649 7.46 -6.33 -33.60
CA ARG A 649 8.48 -5.88 -32.64
C ARG A 649 8.96 -7.00 -31.73
N TRP A 650 8.12 -7.99 -31.45
CA TRP A 650 8.54 -9.18 -30.75
C TRP A 650 9.58 -9.96 -31.55
N ARG A 651 9.35 -10.15 -32.87
CA ARG A 651 10.32 -10.79 -33.78
C ARG A 651 11.65 -10.02 -33.85
N ASP A 652 11.56 -8.71 -34.00
CA ASP A 652 12.72 -7.83 -34.05
C ASP A 652 13.55 -7.93 -32.74
N ALA A 653 12.91 -7.87 -31.59
CA ALA A 653 13.58 -8.02 -30.29
C ALA A 653 14.21 -9.42 -30.12
N ASP A 654 13.49 -10.50 -30.46
CA ASP A 654 14.04 -11.87 -30.38
C ASP A 654 15.27 -12.06 -31.32
N GLN A 655 15.23 -11.49 -32.54
CA GLN A 655 16.34 -11.54 -33.47
C GLN A 655 17.57 -10.77 -32.97
N HIS A 656 17.38 -9.55 -32.44
CA HIS A 656 18.49 -8.76 -31.90
C HIS A 656 19.11 -9.41 -30.67
N VAL A 657 18.28 -9.95 -29.76
CA VAL A 657 18.77 -10.70 -28.58
C VAL A 657 19.51 -11.97 -29.00
N ALA A 658 18.99 -12.71 -30.00
CA ALA A 658 19.68 -13.91 -30.54
C ALA A 658 21.02 -13.55 -31.16
N HIS A 659 21.09 -12.49 -31.95
CA HIS A 659 22.30 -11.99 -32.54
C HIS A 659 23.34 -11.55 -31.49
N ALA A 660 22.91 -10.81 -30.47
CA ALA A 660 23.76 -10.43 -29.35
C ALA A 660 24.34 -11.64 -28.61
N ILE A 661 23.52 -12.69 -28.38
CA ILE A 661 23.98 -13.95 -27.78
C ILE A 661 25.06 -14.60 -28.65
N ALA A 662 24.84 -14.73 -29.97
CA ALA A 662 25.78 -15.37 -30.87
C ALA A 662 27.15 -14.65 -30.90
N ILE A 663 27.15 -13.32 -31.00
CA ILE A 663 28.37 -12.51 -31.00
C ILE A 663 29.09 -12.57 -29.65
N THR A 664 28.35 -12.44 -28.54
CA THR A 664 28.95 -12.48 -27.20
C THR A 664 29.56 -13.85 -26.93
N ASN A 665 28.90 -14.92 -27.35
CA ASN A 665 29.41 -16.29 -27.22
C ASN A 665 30.70 -16.52 -28.04
N ALA A 666 30.78 -15.96 -29.25
CA ALA A 666 31.98 -16.03 -30.08
C ALA A 666 33.19 -15.33 -29.42
N HIS A 667 32.99 -14.32 -28.61
CA HIS A 667 34.03 -13.60 -27.88
C HIS A 667 34.30 -14.15 -26.48
N LEU A 668 33.58 -15.20 -26.02
CA LEU A 668 33.70 -15.78 -24.68
C LEU A 668 35.14 -16.22 -24.35
N ALA A 669 35.87 -16.78 -25.31
CA ALA A 669 37.26 -17.22 -25.13
C ALA A 669 38.22 -16.05 -24.86
N GLN A 670 37.91 -14.85 -25.36
CA GLN A 670 38.79 -13.66 -25.23
C GLN A 670 38.59 -12.93 -23.92
N SER A 671 37.37 -12.94 -23.35
CA SER A 671 36.98 -12.24 -22.11
C SER A 671 35.97 -13.07 -21.34
N PRO A 672 36.39 -14.19 -20.70
CA PRO A 672 35.45 -15.16 -20.12
C PRO A 672 34.49 -14.60 -19.07
N SER A 673 35.00 -13.83 -18.09
CA SER A 673 34.19 -13.37 -16.97
C SER A 673 33.15 -12.31 -17.34
N THR A 674 33.51 -11.41 -18.25
CA THR A 674 32.64 -10.31 -18.68
C THR A 674 31.59 -10.76 -19.69
N CYS A 675 32.00 -11.58 -20.68
CA CYS A 675 31.08 -12.15 -21.66
C CYS A 675 30.09 -13.12 -20.99
N GLN A 676 30.51 -13.90 -20.01
CA GLN A 676 29.63 -14.83 -19.27
C GLN A 676 28.48 -14.12 -18.55
N ALA A 677 28.77 -13.00 -17.85
CA ALA A 677 27.73 -12.21 -17.20
C ALA A 677 26.70 -11.66 -18.20
N ALA A 678 27.18 -11.09 -19.31
CA ALA A 678 26.30 -10.59 -20.37
C ALA A 678 25.46 -11.70 -21.01
N LEU A 679 26.05 -12.86 -21.28
CA LEU A 679 25.34 -14.03 -21.83
C LEU A 679 24.22 -14.49 -20.89
N THR A 680 24.49 -14.52 -19.58
CA THR A 680 23.47 -14.87 -18.57
C THR A 680 22.23 -13.96 -18.69
N HIS A 681 22.44 -12.64 -18.74
CA HIS A 681 21.35 -11.70 -18.88
C HIS A 681 20.64 -11.77 -20.23
N LEU A 682 21.38 -11.91 -21.32
CA LEU A 682 20.81 -12.03 -22.66
C LEU A 682 19.97 -13.30 -22.80
N TYR A 683 20.46 -14.44 -22.27
CA TYR A 683 19.71 -15.69 -22.29
C TYR A 683 18.44 -15.60 -21.43
N LEU A 684 18.51 -14.99 -20.24
CA LEU A 684 17.34 -14.75 -19.38
C LEU A 684 16.30 -13.91 -20.12
N LEU A 685 16.72 -12.84 -20.81
CA LEU A 685 15.85 -12.00 -21.63
C LEU A 685 15.19 -12.78 -22.77
N ARG A 686 15.95 -13.59 -23.51
CA ARG A 686 15.42 -14.43 -24.59
C ARG A 686 14.45 -15.48 -24.07
N SER A 687 14.78 -16.13 -22.96
CA SER A 687 13.91 -17.09 -22.29
C SER A 687 12.58 -16.46 -21.85
N ALA A 688 12.63 -15.24 -21.31
CA ALA A 688 11.43 -14.50 -20.91
C ALA A 688 10.58 -14.04 -22.11
N LEU A 689 11.20 -13.68 -23.25
CA LEU A 689 10.50 -13.33 -24.48
C LEU A 689 9.73 -14.52 -25.07
N ARG A 690 10.29 -15.73 -24.98
CA ARG A 690 9.74 -16.97 -25.54
C ARG A 690 8.86 -17.76 -24.60
N ASP A 691 8.56 -17.22 -23.42
CA ASP A 691 7.69 -17.88 -22.45
C ASP A 691 6.22 -17.82 -22.88
N ASP A 692 5.64 -18.95 -23.21
CA ASP A 692 4.26 -19.15 -23.66
C ASP A 692 3.20 -18.88 -22.60
N GLU A 693 3.60 -18.78 -21.34
CA GLU A 693 2.73 -18.36 -20.22
C GLU A 693 2.94 -16.89 -19.82
N SER A 694 3.87 -16.20 -20.48
CA SER A 694 4.15 -14.77 -20.19
C SER A 694 3.13 -13.84 -20.82
N ALA A 695 3.25 -12.55 -20.48
CA ALA A 695 2.50 -11.50 -21.15
C ALA A 695 2.79 -11.37 -22.66
N MET A 696 3.85 -12.03 -23.14
CA MET A 696 4.25 -12.06 -24.56
C MET A 696 3.61 -13.20 -25.35
N ALA A 697 2.97 -14.18 -24.69
CA ALA A 697 2.33 -15.34 -25.32
C ALA A 697 1.45 -15.02 -26.56
N PRO A 698 0.62 -13.97 -26.58
CA PRO A 698 -0.18 -13.63 -27.75
C PRO A 698 0.64 -13.27 -29.00
N TYR A 699 1.85 -12.71 -28.79
CA TYR A 699 2.75 -12.30 -29.88
C TYR A 699 3.59 -13.47 -30.40
N ILE A 700 3.86 -14.47 -29.57
CA ILE A 700 4.50 -15.74 -29.94
C ILE A 700 3.57 -16.54 -30.85
N GLN A 701 2.31 -16.72 -30.44
CA GLN A 701 1.29 -17.49 -31.17
C GLN A 701 0.90 -16.86 -32.53
N ALA A 702 0.98 -15.54 -32.62
CA ALA A 702 0.74 -14.83 -33.88
C ALA A 702 1.87 -15.01 -34.90
N ASN A 703 2.95 -15.76 -34.58
CA ASN A 703 4.09 -16.03 -35.43
C ASN A 703 4.21 -17.51 -35.79
N PRO A 704 3.71 -17.96 -36.97
CA PRO A 704 3.75 -19.38 -37.37
C PRO A 704 5.16 -19.95 -37.55
N ALA A 705 6.20 -19.11 -37.60
CA ALA A 705 7.61 -19.56 -37.70
C ALA A 705 8.23 -19.90 -36.33
N ALA A 706 7.55 -19.61 -35.19
CA ALA A 706 8.06 -19.90 -33.87
C ALA A 706 7.75 -21.34 -33.36
N GLU A 707 6.99 -22.13 -34.12
CA GLU A 707 6.60 -23.51 -33.78
C GLU A 707 7.72 -24.56 -33.89
N SER A 708 8.94 -24.17 -34.29
CA SER A 708 10.09 -25.07 -34.28
C SER A 708 11.05 -24.75 -33.16
N PRO A 709 11.01 -25.46 -32.00
CA PRO A 709 11.95 -25.25 -30.90
C PRO A 709 13.42 -25.54 -31.22
N HIS A 710 13.72 -26.09 -32.39
CA HIS A 710 15.00 -26.72 -32.73
C HIS A 710 15.73 -26.18 -33.93
N ALA A 711 15.39 -25.03 -34.47
CA ALA A 711 16.18 -24.45 -35.61
C ALA A 711 16.97 -23.24 -35.13
N ALA A 712 18.28 -23.48 -34.92
CA ALA A 712 19.50 -22.72 -34.68
C ALA A 712 19.92 -22.49 -33.24
#